data_a0c03df36e44b4e665ce3a01cd10e7a9
#
_entry.id   a0c03df36e44b4e665ce3a01cd10e7a9
#
_cell.length_a   1.000
_cell.length_b   1.000
_cell.length_c   1.000
_cell.angle_alpha   90.00
_cell.angle_beta   90.00
_cell.angle_gamma   90.00
#
_symmetry.space_group_name_H-M   'P 1'
#
loop_
_entity.id
_entity.type
_entity.pdbx_description
1 polymer ?
#
loop_
_entity_poly.entity_id
_entity_poly.type
_entity_poly.pdbx_seq_one_letter_code
_entity_poly.pdbx_strand_id
1 'polypeptide(L)'
;MIALSTATSSVNIFDRWAEVYDHQVNPLLSLEERILPTLLPPIAGSDVLDAGCGTGRWLTRLEALAPNSLTGTDCSPAMLEHARQKVSPGTALHLGYASSLPCGNNSSDLILASFVLSYIDDILAFARECARILRPGGHLLLCDMHPNTAALRGWTRNFKAGDTKLSLPAVRRFLPLILTTFAQSGFRLMQLTEPCFGEPERQLFTEAGKLSDYTNLADTPAIYLLKFQRLTNPSSLNRSGSVLLQRSMKNHLYSDFAADASVRSSMARDLLNKPCDVRLTNAAWATNASTWSNSPLSILRGLIVNDACPESTIDLTGYVLLPGLINAHDHLEFALFPNLGRVSGQPPFHNATEWATEIHQLHTETISRHLQVPLHTRLWWGAIRNLLSGVTTVCHHNPIHSALTVSEFPIRVVTNFGWAHSLAFESDLVARYNSTPPGSPFIVHAAEGTDYQSANETAELDRLNILDDHTVLVHGLALTSRQVALLNERGTAVILCPTSNQFLFNQTLSADLLAAIERKALGSDSPLTASGDLLDEIQCLRTNHAIDIAVIYDLVTTHPAAILRFRHGEGGCISSGSRADLIAVRDLEATPAHTLAQLSFAGIELVVLGGRIQVASSELYARLPERHRLGLRALQIEGFTRYVRAPLPDLFEQAEQVLGRNHLCLGNKEVRHLPTL
;
A
#
# COMPACT_ATOMS: atom_id res chain seq x y z
N MET A 1 36.44 4.30 -10.34
CA MET A 1 37.25 3.86 -9.19
C MET A 1 36.62 4.29 -7.85
N ILE A 2 35.29 4.21 -7.73
CA ILE A 2 34.55 4.53 -6.46
C ILE A 2 33.63 3.35 -6.02
N ALA A 3 33.49 2.30 -6.85
CA ALA A 3 32.63 1.15 -6.53
C ALA A 3 33.32 0.04 -5.68
N LEU A 4 34.59 0.17 -5.34
CA LEU A 4 35.34 -0.83 -4.57
C LEU A 4 35.39 -0.55 -3.05
N SER A 5 34.96 0.64 -2.60
CA SER A 5 35.08 1.00 -1.17
C SER A 5 33.88 0.56 -0.31
N THR A 6 32.70 0.37 -0.93
CA THR A 6 31.48 -0.04 -0.20
C THR A 6 31.38 -1.54 0.01
N ALA A 7 31.85 -2.36 -0.95
CA ALA A 7 31.85 -3.81 -0.81
C ALA A 7 32.82 -4.30 0.30
N THR A 8 33.98 -3.65 0.45
CA THR A 8 35.00 -4.03 1.44
C THR A 8 34.57 -3.70 2.87
N SER A 9 33.75 -2.67 3.08
CA SER A 9 33.25 -2.31 4.43
C SER A 9 32.11 -3.21 4.89
N SER A 10 31.28 -3.74 3.97
CA SER A 10 30.17 -4.64 4.32
C SER A 10 30.65 -6.04 4.65
N VAL A 11 31.65 -6.58 3.97
CA VAL A 11 32.27 -7.88 4.31
C VAL A 11 32.86 -7.87 5.72
N ASN A 12 33.51 -6.80 6.12
CA ASN A 12 34.09 -6.66 7.44
C ASN A 12 33.04 -6.66 8.59
N ILE A 13 31.81 -6.23 8.34
CA ILE A 13 30.76 -6.23 9.37
C ILE A 13 30.16 -7.64 9.56
N PHE A 14 30.03 -8.44 8.52
CA PHE A 14 29.61 -9.85 8.62
C PHE A 14 30.67 -10.71 9.31
N ASP A 15 31.95 -10.43 9.12
CA ASP A 15 33.02 -11.11 9.84
C ASP A 15 32.95 -10.84 11.34
N ARG A 16 32.67 -9.62 11.75
CA ARG A 16 32.42 -9.27 13.15
C ARG A 16 31.15 -9.87 13.72
N TRP A 17 30.14 -10.06 12.88
CA TRP A 17 28.90 -10.71 13.30
C TRP A 17 29.08 -12.21 13.51
N ALA A 18 29.94 -12.88 12.74
CA ALA A 18 30.26 -14.31 12.86
C ALA A 18 30.68 -14.70 14.29
N GLU A 19 31.45 -13.85 14.97
CA GLU A 19 31.96 -14.10 16.34
C GLU A 19 30.83 -14.30 17.39
N VAL A 20 29.65 -13.69 17.15
CA VAL A 20 28.54 -13.67 18.13
C VAL A 20 27.25 -14.29 17.60
N TYR A 21 27.18 -14.64 16.32
CA TYR A 21 25.96 -15.07 15.64
C TYR A 21 25.28 -16.26 16.31
N ASP A 22 26.03 -17.28 16.61
CA ASP A 22 25.52 -18.55 17.19
C ASP A 22 25.13 -18.45 18.67
N HIS A 23 25.56 -17.39 19.36
CA HIS A 23 25.31 -17.18 20.78
C HIS A 23 24.11 -16.30 21.08
N GLN A 24 23.50 -15.70 20.04
CA GLN A 24 22.36 -14.80 20.19
C GLN A 24 21.03 -15.55 20.04
N VAL A 25 20.22 -15.54 21.08
CA VAL A 25 18.84 -16.03 21.01
C VAL A 25 18.03 -15.10 20.10
N ASN A 26 17.45 -15.65 19.04
CA ASN A 26 16.69 -14.88 18.06
C ASN A 26 15.34 -15.57 17.78
N PRO A 27 14.21 -14.98 18.22
CA PRO A 27 12.90 -15.55 17.99
C PRO A 27 12.52 -15.75 16.51
N LEU A 28 13.09 -14.92 15.59
CA LEU A 28 12.85 -15.08 14.14
C LEU A 28 13.48 -16.36 13.60
N LEU A 29 14.68 -16.73 14.11
CA LEU A 29 15.33 -17.98 13.73
C LEU A 29 14.57 -19.19 14.29
N SER A 30 14.07 -19.13 15.53
CA SER A 30 13.21 -20.16 16.13
C SER A 30 11.95 -20.38 15.30
N LEU A 31 11.27 -19.30 14.91
CA LEU A 31 10.08 -19.35 14.07
C LEU A 31 10.37 -19.98 12.69
N GLU A 32 11.46 -19.58 12.04
CA GLU A 32 11.88 -20.17 10.78
C GLU A 32 12.16 -21.66 10.92
N GLU A 33 12.89 -22.06 11.95
CA GLU A 33 13.24 -23.48 12.23
C GLU A 33 12.02 -24.38 12.44
N ARG A 34 10.93 -23.81 12.94
CA ARG A 34 9.65 -24.50 13.10
C ARG A 34 8.89 -24.65 11.80
N ILE A 35 8.95 -23.65 10.91
CA ILE A 35 8.09 -23.58 9.73
C ILE A 35 8.79 -24.08 8.46
N LEU A 36 10.05 -23.69 8.20
CA LEU A 36 10.74 -23.98 6.95
C LEU A 36 10.83 -25.49 6.63
N PRO A 37 11.04 -26.41 7.60
CA PRO A 37 11.05 -27.85 7.31
C PRO A 37 9.77 -28.37 6.64
N THR A 38 8.62 -27.74 6.91
CA THR A 38 7.33 -28.14 6.31
C THR A 38 7.23 -27.79 4.80
N LEU A 39 8.13 -26.93 4.31
CA LEU A 39 8.18 -26.46 2.93
C LEU A 39 9.23 -27.18 2.09
N LEU A 40 10.17 -27.87 2.73
CA LEU A 40 11.25 -28.57 2.03
C LEU A 40 10.70 -29.63 1.05
N PRO A 41 11.20 -29.68 -0.19
CA PRO A 41 10.98 -30.83 -1.04
C PRO A 41 11.75 -32.05 -0.51
N PRO A 42 11.57 -33.25 -1.06
CA PRO A 42 12.44 -34.39 -0.74
C PRO A 42 13.91 -34.03 -0.98
N ILE A 43 14.75 -34.19 0.06
CA ILE A 43 16.17 -33.82 0.07
C ILE A 43 17.07 -35.02 -0.23
N ALA A 44 16.70 -36.22 0.23
CA ALA A 44 17.50 -37.42 0.03
C ALA A 44 17.85 -37.62 -1.46
N GLY A 45 19.14 -37.68 -1.76
CA GLY A 45 19.66 -37.85 -3.12
C GLY A 45 19.60 -36.60 -4.01
N SER A 46 19.21 -35.43 -3.48
CA SER A 46 19.16 -34.16 -4.22
C SER A 46 20.46 -33.39 -4.09
N ASP A 47 20.77 -32.55 -5.08
CA ASP A 47 21.88 -31.57 -5.02
C ASP A 47 21.36 -30.27 -4.45
N VAL A 48 21.94 -29.82 -3.32
CA VAL A 48 21.42 -28.71 -2.52
C VAL A 48 22.44 -27.59 -2.37
N LEU A 49 22.01 -26.34 -2.58
CA LEU A 49 22.78 -25.14 -2.33
C LEU A 49 22.12 -24.30 -1.22
N ASP A 50 22.90 -23.94 -0.20
CA ASP A 50 22.55 -22.93 0.80
C ASP A 50 23.26 -21.61 0.44
N ALA A 51 22.51 -20.66 -0.11
CA ALA A 51 23.03 -19.37 -0.58
C ALA A 51 22.97 -18.34 0.54
N GLY A 52 24.13 -17.91 1.05
CA GLY A 52 24.26 -17.14 2.29
C GLY A 52 24.16 -18.02 3.51
N CYS A 53 24.93 -19.09 3.53
CA CYS A 53 24.85 -20.15 4.56
C CYS A 53 25.28 -19.69 5.97
N GLY A 54 25.92 -18.52 6.08
CA GLY A 54 26.41 -17.96 7.34
C GLY A 54 27.32 -18.96 8.06
N THR A 55 27.05 -19.16 9.35
CA THR A 55 27.78 -20.12 10.20
C THR A 55 27.34 -21.58 10.01
N GLY A 56 26.59 -21.92 8.95
CA GLY A 56 26.21 -23.28 8.60
C GLY A 56 24.99 -23.85 9.32
N ARG A 57 24.12 -23.00 9.87
CA ARG A 57 22.92 -23.41 10.64
C ARG A 57 22.00 -24.34 9.84
N TRP A 58 21.71 -24.02 8.59
CA TRP A 58 20.90 -24.87 7.72
C TRP A 58 21.71 -26.01 7.10
N LEU A 59 23.00 -25.82 6.82
CA LEU A 59 23.84 -26.88 6.26
C LEU A 59 23.85 -28.13 7.17
N THR A 60 24.01 -27.95 8.50
CA THR A 60 23.98 -29.08 9.44
C THR A 60 22.65 -29.82 9.45
N ARG A 61 21.54 -29.14 9.28
CA ARG A 61 20.19 -29.74 9.22
C ARG A 61 19.92 -30.44 7.90
N LEU A 62 20.35 -29.83 6.78
CA LEU A 62 20.20 -30.41 5.45
C LEU A 62 21.08 -31.65 5.27
N GLU A 63 22.29 -31.67 5.86
CA GLU A 63 23.18 -32.80 5.85
C GLU A 63 22.55 -34.06 6.47
N ALA A 64 21.80 -33.89 7.56
CA ALA A 64 21.07 -34.97 8.23
C ALA A 64 19.95 -35.60 7.36
N LEU A 65 19.54 -34.93 6.27
CA LEU A 65 18.53 -35.40 5.32
C LEU A 65 19.12 -36.15 4.11
N ALA A 66 20.42 -36.46 4.15
CA ALA A 66 21.18 -37.25 3.17
C ALA A 66 21.06 -36.76 1.72
N PRO A 67 21.42 -35.50 1.42
CA PRO A 67 21.51 -35.01 0.05
C PRO A 67 22.60 -35.76 -0.73
N ASN A 68 22.51 -35.75 -2.07
CA ASN A 68 23.57 -36.27 -2.93
C ASN A 68 24.82 -35.37 -2.88
N SER A 69 24.61 -34.06 -2.92
CA SER A 69 25.65 -33.06 -2.66
C SER A 69 25.08 -31.91 -1.85
N LEU A 70 25.92 -31.31 -1.00
CA LEU A 70 25.57 -30.15 -0.20
C LEU A 70 26.66 -29.07 -0.39
N THR A 71 26.24 -27.90 -0.79
CA THR A 71 27.11 -26.73 -1.02
C THR A 71 26.61 -25.55 -0.20
N GLY A 72 27.50 -24.86 0.51
CA GLY A 72 27.26 -23.60 1.17
C GLY A 72 28.04 -22.47 0.54
N THR A 73 27.42 -21.31 0.37
CA THR A 73 28.12 -20.10 -0.10
C THR A 73 27.84 -18.93 0.83
N ASP A 74 28.86 -18.15 1.14
CA ASP A 74 28.73 -16.89 1.91
C ASP A 74 29.77 -15.88 1.45
N CYS A 75 29.52 -14.58 1.67
CA CYS A 75 30.45 -13.52 1.32
C CYS A 75 31.48 -13.22 2.44
N SER A 76 31.28 -13.80 3.64
CA SER A 76 32.14 -13.62 4.81
C SER A 76 33.03 -14.83 5.02
N PRO A 77 34.37 -14.67 4.94
CA PRO A 77 35.31 -15.76 5.30
C PRO A 77 35.15 -16.25 6.73
N ALA A 78 34.88 -15.36 7.67
CA ALA A 78 34.69 -15.74 9.09
C ALA A 78 33.43 -16.58 9.28
N MET A 79 32.30 -16.26 8.62
CA MET A 79 31.11 -17.10 8.63
C MET A 79 31.40 -18.50 8.12
N LEU A 80 32.11 -18.62 6.99
CA LEU A 80 32.49 -19.91 6.40
C LEU A 80 33.44 -20.72 7.29
N GLU A 81 34.31 -20.06 8.06
CA GLU A 81 35.19 -20.76 9.02
C GLU A 81 34.37 -21.39 10.16
N HIS A 82 33.36 -20.66 10.69
CA HIS A 82 32.43 -21.25 11.66
C HIS A 82 31.59 -22.38 11.05
N ALA A 83 31.14 -22.23 9.79
CA ALA A 83 30.41 -23.28 9.10
C ALA A 83 31.27 -24.56 8.94
N ARG A 84 32.56 -24.42 8.55
CA ARG A 84 33.50 -25.52 8.36
C ARG A 84 33.68 -26.37 9.61
N GLN A 85 33.58 -25.76 10.79
CA GLN A 85 33.68 -26.47 12.07
C GLN A 85 32.44 -27.32 12.41
N LYS A 86 31.32 -27.09 11.72
CA LYS A 86 30.01 -27.71 12.04
C LYS A 86 29.60 -28.77 11.02
N VAL A 87 30.06 -28.68 9.79
CA VAL A 87 29.65 -29.59 8.71
C VAL A 87 30.69 -30.67 8.46
N SER A 88 30.29 -31.77 7.83
CA SER A 88 31.20 -32.84 7.47
C SER A 88 32.16 -32.41 6.34
N PRO A 89 33.31 -33.08 6.17
CA PRO A 89 34.25 -32.78 5.08
C PRO A 89 33.68 -32.95 3.66
N GLY A 90 32.53 -33.62 3.53
CA GLY A 90 31.82 -33.78 2.25
C GLY A 90 31.01 -32.58 1.82
N THR A 91 30.74 -31.64 2.71
CA THR A 91 30.01 -30.40 2.39
C THR A 91 30.96 -29.37 1.79
N ALA A 92 30.67 -28.92 0.57
CA ALA A 92 31.49 -27.93 -0.12
C ALA A 92 31.15 -26.51 0.39
N LEU A 93 32.18 -25.72 0.76
CA LEU A 93 32.01 -24.33 1.20
C LEU A 93 32.80 -23.39 0.30
N HIS A 94 32.12 -22.39 -0.25
CA HIS A 94 32.69 -21.43 -1.19
C HIS A 94 32.47 -19.98 -0.76
N LEU A 95 33.52 -19.19 -0.85
CA LEU A 95 33.40 -17.74 -0.76
C LEU A 95 32.72 -17.23 -2.04
N GLY A 96 31.61 -16.52 -1.93
CA GLY A 96 30.86 -16.02 -3.09
C GLY A 96 29.83 -14.98 -2.73
N TYR A 97 29.45 -14.19 -3.72
CA TYR A 97 28.41 -13.17 -3.62
C TYR A 97 27.13 -13.67 -4.29
N ALA A 98 25.99 -13.24 -3.77
CA ALA A 98 24.67 -13.63 -4.29
C ALA A 98 24.46 -13.29 -5.79
N SER A 99 25.11 -12.24 -6.28
CA SER A 99 25.06 -11.85 -7.71
C SER A 99 25.91 -12.72 -8.63
N SER A 100 26.80 -13.59 -8.08
CA SER A 100 27.68 -14.46 -8.83
C SER A 100 28.06 -15.68 -7.97
N LEU A 101 27.14 -16.64 -7.90
CA LEU A 101 27.31 -17.85 -7.10
C LEU A 101 28.27 -18.83 -7.80
N PRO A 102 29.21 -19.43 -7.05
CA PRO A 102 30.27 -20.31 -7.61
C PRO A 102 29.76 -21.73 -7.90
N CYS A 103 28.64 -21.84 -8.62
CA CYS A 103 28.00 -23.10 -8.98
C CYS A 103 27.77 -23.19 -10.47
N GLY A 104 27.80 -24.38 -11.02
CA GLY A 104 27.55 -24.66 -12.45
C GLY A 104 26.08 -24.43 -12.84
N ASN A 105 25.83 -24.31 -14.16
CA ASN A 105 24.46 -24.23 -14.68
C ASN A 105 23.73 -25.55 -14.44
N ASN A 106 22.46 -25.49 -14.05
CA ASN A 106 21.60 -26.67 -13.81
C ASN A 106 22.28 -27.71 -12.87
N SER A 107 22.93 -27.25 -11.82
CA SER A 107 23.70 -28.07 -10.90
C SER A 107 22.97 -28.43 -9.61
N SER A 108 21.87 -27.76 -9.29
CA SER A 108 21.14 -27.96 -8.03
C SER A 108 19.65 -28.27 -8.26
N ASP A 109 19.08 -29.07 -7.37
CA ASP A 109 17.65 -29.38 -7.30
C ASP A 109 16.92 -28.46 -6.33
N LEU A 110 17.65 -27.97 -5.29
CA LEU A 110 17.17 -27.02 -4.30
C LEU A 110 18.19 -25.94 -4.05
N ILE A 111 17.72 -24.70 -4.00
CA ILE A 111 18.44 -23.57 -3.40
C ILE A 111 17.65 -23.11 -2.18
N LEU A 112 18.34 -22.97 -1.04
CA LEU A 112 17.84 -22.31 0.16
C LEU A 112 18.54 -20.95 0.30
N ALA A 113 17.80 -19.90 0.68
CA ALA A 113 18.36 -18.61 1.06
C ALA A 113 17.60 -18.07 2.28
N SER A 114 18.19 -18.23 3.46
CA SER A 114 17.62 -17.95 4.75
C SER A 114 18.17 -16.63 5.31
N PHE A 115 17.30 -15.63 5.51
CA PHE A 115 17.64 -14.30 6.03
C PHE A 115 18.76 -13.58 5.29
N VAL A 116 18.88 -13.83 3.99
CA VAL A 116 19.93 -13.30 3.11
C VAL A 116 19.42 -12.18 2.22
N LEU A 117 18.13 -12.23 1.83
CA LEU A 117 17.58 -11.36 0.78
C LEU A 117 17.69 -9.87 1.13
N SER A 118 17.60 -9.53 2.41
CA SER A 118 17.78 -8.16 2.90
C SER A 118 19.21 -7.61 2.71
N TYR A 119 20.20 -8.45 2.49
CA TYR A 119 21.60 -8.04 2.30
C TYR A 119 22.07 -8.03 0.85
N ILE A 120 21.20 -8.42 -0.07
CA ILE A 120 21.49 -8.47 -1.52
C ILE A 120 21.05 -7.14 -2.13
N ASP A 121 21.98 -6.39 -2.73
CA ASP A 121 21.66 -5.11 -3.39
C ASP A 121 20.87 -5.32 -4.68
N ASP A 122 21.32 -6.21 -5.56
CA ASP A 122 20.68 -6.54 -6.83
C ASP A 122 19.92 -7.87 -6.74
N ILE A 123 18.64 -7.80 -6.35
CA ILE A 123 17.76 -8.97 -6.26
C ILE A 123 17.50 -9.61 -7.65
N LEU A 124 17.55 -8.83 -8.75
CA LEU A 124 17.33 -9.35 -10.09
C LEU A 124 18.53 -10.19 -10.55
N ALA A 125 19.76 -9.75 -10.26
CA ALA A 125 20.94 -10.54 -10.50
C ALA A 125 20.91 -11.85 -9.70
N PHE A 126 20.55 -11.79 -8.43
CA PHE A 126 20.39 -13.00 -7.59
C PHE A 126 19.32 -13.95 -8.13
N ALA A 127 18.16 -13.44 -8.53
CA ALA A 127 17.10 -14.28 -9.10
C ALA A 127 17.54 -14.97 -10.40
N ARG A 128 18.30 -14.27 -11.25
CA ARG A 128 18.90 -14.84 -12.47
C ARG A 128 19.95 -15.91 -12.16
N GLU A 129 20.79 -15.71 -11.15
CA GLU A 129 21.74 -16.70 -10.69
C GLU A 129 21.05 -17.96 -10.15
N CYS A 130 20.02 -17.80 -9.32
CA CYS A 130 19.20 -18.93 -8.88
C CYS A 130 18.58 -19.68 -10.08
N ALA A 131 18.06 -18.96 -11.08
CA ALA A 131 17.52 -19.58 -12.29
C ALA A 131 18.59 -20.29 -13.12
N ARG A 132 19.82 -19.79 -13.15
CA ARG A 132 20.95 -20.43 -13.85
C ARG A 132 21.37 -21.74 -13.20
N ILE A 133 21.42 -21.77 -11.87
CA ILE A 133 21.96 -22.88 -11.07
C ILE A 133 20.94 -24.01 -10.90
N LEU A 134 19.69 -23.68 -10.63
CA LEU A 134 18.64 -24.71 -10.46
C LEU A 134 18.41 -25.48 -11.76
N ARG A 135 18.14 -26.77 -11.65
CA ARG A 135 17.60 -27.57 -12.76
C ARG A 135 16.17 -27.13 -13.09
N PRO A 136 15.73 -27.28 -14.34
CA PRO A 136 14.32 -27.11 -14.68
C PRO A 136 13.42 -27.96 -13.78
N GLY A 137 12.42 -27.36 -13.14
CA GLY A 137 11.58 -28.02 -12.12
C GLY A 137 12.13 -28.00 -10.69
N GLY A 138 13.38 -27.59 -10.50
CA GLY A 138 14.00 -27.44 -9.18
C GLY A 138 13.34 -26.33 -8.34
N HIS A 139 13.61 -26.34 -7.04
CA HIS A 139 12.95 -25.49 -6.06
C HIS A 139 13.89 -24.43 -5.48
N LEU A 140 13.33 -23.26 -5.22
CA LEU A 140 13.97 -22.18 -4.46
C LEU A 140 13.13 -21.89 -3.23
N LEU A 141 13.75 -21.93 -2.06
CA LEU A 141 13.15 -21.52 -0.79
C LEU A 141 13.83 -20.24 -0.30
N LEU A 142 13.03 -19.19 -0.10
CA LEU A 142 13.47 -17.93 0.48
C LEU A 142 12.78 -17.70 1.81
N CYS A 143 13.53 -17.25 2.81
CA CYS A 143 13.00 -16.78 4.07
C CYS A 143 13.66 -15.46 4.44
N ASP A 144 12.87 -14.51 4.92
CA ASP A 144 13.40 -13.28 5.51
C ASP A 144 12.39 -12.66 6.48
N MET A 145 12.84 -11.63 7.22
CA MET A 145 12.01 -10.84 8.11
C MET A 145 10.86 -10.17 7.34
N HIS A 146 9.65 -10.24 7.90
CA HIS A 146 8.47 -9.70 7.22
C HIS A 146 8.59 -8.19 7.01
N PRO A 147 8.61 -7.67 5.76
CA PRO A 147 8.98 -6.28 5.48
C PRO A 147 7.97 -5.27 6.05
N ASN A 148 6.68 -5.59 6.05
CA ASN A 148 5.65 -4.70 6.59
C ASN A 148 5.76 -4.63 8.12
N THR A 149 5.95 -5.77 8.78
CA THR A 149 6.13 -5.80 10.25
C THR A 149 7.41 -5.11 10.67
N ALA A 150 8.49 -5.32 9.93
CA ALA A 150 9.76 -4.62 10.18
C ALA A 150 9.62 -3.10 10.01
N ALA A 151 8.80 -2.65 9.04
CA ALA A 151 8.49 -1.23 8.85
C ALA A 151 7.69 -0.66 10.01
N LEU A 152 6.56 -1.32 10.35
CA LEU A 152 5.65 -0.88 11.40
C LEU A 152 6.28 -0.86 12.80
N ARG A 153 7.19 -1.79 13.08
CA ARG A 153 7.81 -1.96 14.40
C ARG A 153 9.20 -1.35 14.49
N GLY A 154 9.67 -0.68 13.45
CA GLY A 154 11.02 -0.10 13.43
C GLY A 154 12.12 -1.17 13.59
N TRP A 155 11.87 -2.42 13.17
CA TRP A 155 12.87 -3.47 13.29
C TRP A 155 14.07 -3.18 12.41
N THR A 156 15.23 -3.23 13.04
CA THR A 156 16.53 -3.04 12.41
C THR A 156 17.39 -4.27 12.68
N ARG A 157 18.33 -4.52 11.78
CA ARG A 157 19.25 -5.65 11.94
C ARG A 157 20.49 -5.18 12.69
N ASN A 158 20.51 -5.43 13.99
CA ASN A 158 21.59 -5.04 14.88
C ASN A 158 22.10 -6.25 15.64
N PHE A 159 23.37 -6.23 15.98
CA PHE A 159 23.99 -7.19 16.90
C PHE A 159 24.92 -6.46 17.89
N LYS A 160 25.24 -7.13 18.99
CA LYS A 160 26.21 -6.63 19.96
C LYS A 160 27.53 -7.39 19.78
N ALA A 161 28.61 -6.64 19.60
CA ALA A 161 29.98 -7.15 19.66
C ALA A 161 30.66 -6.51 20.87
N GLY A 162 30.79 -7.25 21.97
CA GLY A 162 31.12 -6.68 23.29
C GLY A 162 30.06 -5.66 23.73
N ASP A 163 30.47 -4.47 24.15
CA ASP A 163 29.57 -3.37 24.55
C ASP A 163 29.07 -2.52 23.39
N THR A 164 29.53 -2.78 22.17
CA THR A 164 29.17 -1.97 20.99
C THR A 164 27.98 -2.58 20.26
N LYS A 165 26.92 -1.79 20.07
CA LYS A 165 25.80 -2.14 19.19
C LYS A 165 26.16 -1.74 17.75
N LEU A 166 26.15 -2.72 16.85
CA LEU A 166 26.45 -2.54 15.43
C LEU A 166 25.20 -2.78 14.59
N SER A 167 25.04 -1.99 13.53
CA SER A 167 23.91 -2.09 12.59
C SER A 167 24.37 -2.71 11.29
N LEU A 168 23.63 -3.71 10.80
CA LEU A 168 23.88 -4.34 9.50
C LEU A 168 23.19 -3.51 8.40
N PRO A 169 23.85 -3.26 7.28
CA PRO A 169 23.19 -2.65 6.13
C PRO A 169 22.13 -3.63 5.59
N ALA A 170 20.89 -3.22 5.57
CA ALA A 170 19.81 -4.07 5.09
C ALA A 170 18.86 -3.27 4.20
N VAL A 171 18.55 -3.82 3.03
CA VAL A 171 17.57 -3.27 2.08
C VAL A 171 16.22 -3.92 2.35
N ARG A 172 15.24 -3.12 2.72
CA ARG A 172 13.86 -3.60 2.89
C ARG A 172 13.18 -3.69 1.53
N ARG A 173 12.65 -4.87 1.19
CA ARG A 173 11.91 -5.10 -0.05
C ARG A 173 10.55 -5.68 0.26
N PHE A 174 9.52 -5.09 -0.31
CA PHE A 174 8.16 -5.58 -0.15
C PHE A 174 7.91 -6.82 -1.02
N LEU A 175 7.07 -7.72 -0.53
CA LEU A 175 6.77 -9.00 -1.17
C LEU A 175 6.36 -8.88 -2.65
N PRO A 176 5.52 -7.92 -3.10
CA PRO A 176 5.19 -7.79 -4.52
C PRO A 176 6.41 -7.60 -5.43
N LEU A 177 7.41 -6.82 -5.00
CA LEU A 177 8.65 -6.64 -5.76
C LEU A 177 9.44 -7.96 -5.85
N ILE A 178 9.58 -8.68 -4.74
CA ILE A 178 10.25 -9.98 -4.69
C ILE A 178 9.55 -10.95 -5.64
N LEU A 179 8.24 -11.11 -5.51
CA LEU A 179 7.43 -12.02 -6.32
C LEU A 179 7.53 -11.71 -7.82
N THR A 180 7.45 -10.43 -8.18
CA THR A 180 7.56 -9.99 -9.59
C THR A 180 8.94 -10.26 -10.16
N THR A 181 10.01 -9.97 -9.38
CA THR A 181 11.40 -10.18 -9.82
C THR A 181 11.69 -11.66 -10.09
N PHE A 182 11.26 -12.55 -9.18
CA PHE A 182 11.47 -13.99 -9.38
C PHE A 182 10.59 -14.54 -10.51
N ALA A 183 9.33 -14.07 -10.65
CA ALA A 183 8.48 -14.45 -11.78
C ALA A 183 9.11 -14.06 -13.13
N GLN A 184 9.63 -12.84 -13.25
CA GLN A 184 10.34 -12.37 -14.46
C GLN A 184 11.64 -13.16 -14.75
N SER A 185 12.22 -13.78 -13.71
CA SER A 185 13.44 -14.60 -13.83
C SER A 185 13.15 -16.09 -14.11
N GLY A 186 11.89 -16.46 -14.41
CA GLY A 186 11.52 -17.82 -14.81
C GLY A 186 11.09 -18.72 -13.64
N PHE A 187 10.63 -18.14 -12.53
CA PHE A 187 10.10 -18.87 -11.39
C PHE A 187 8.57 -18.80 -11.31
N ARG A 188 7.96 -19.87 -10.83
CA ARG A 188 6.56 -19.93 -10.43
C ARG A 188 6.47 -20.02 -8.92
N LEU A 189 5.70 -19.14 -8.29
CA LEU A 189 5.39 -19.24 -6.87
C LEU A 189 4.53 -20.48 -6.62
N MET A 190 4.98 -21.35 -5.72
CA MET A 190 4.27 -22.55 -5.29
C MET A 190 3.53 -22.31 -3.97
N GLN A 191 4.17 -21.58 -3.06
CA GLN A 191 3.63 -21.31 -1.73
C GLN A 191 4.23 -20.03 -1.14
N LEU A 192 3.40 -19.24 -0.48
CA LEU A 192 3.75 -18.14 0.42
C LEU A 192 3.24 -18.50 1.80
N THR A 193 4.07 -18.35 2.82
CA THR A 193 3.70 -18.55 4.23
C THR A 193 4.21 -17.35 5.03
N GLU A 194 3.33 -16.76 5.84
CA GLU A 194 3.61 -15.55 6.62
C GLU A 194 3.29 -15.83 8.11
N PRO A 195 4.14 -16.61 8.82
CA PRO A 195 3.82 -17.07 10.16
C PRO A 195 4.04 -15.99 11.22
N CYS A 196 3.19 -16.07 12.25
CA CYS A 196 3.32 -15.30 13.48
C CYS A 196 4.11 -16.09 14.53
N PHE A 197 4.61 -15.40 15.56
CA PHE A 197 5.22 -16.06 16.72
C PHE A 197 4.19 -16.96 17.43
N GLY A 198 4.64 -18.12 17.90
CA GLY A 198 3.86 -19.08 18.66
C GLY A 198 4.38 -19.27 20.09
N GLU A 199 3.89 -20.30 20.76
CA GLU A 199 4.29 -20.61 22.15
C GLU A 199 5.80 -20.85 22.32
N PRO A 200 6.52 -21.54 21.40
CA PRO A 200 7.98 -21.66 21.52
C PRO A 200 8.71 -20.31 21.54
N GLU A 201 8.31 -19.38 20.67
CA GLU A 201 8.90 -18.05 20.65
C GLU A 201 8.48 -17.21 21.87
N ARG A 202 7.24 -17.36 22.37
CA ARG A 202 6.79 -16.73 23.61
C ARG A 202 7.69 -17.02 24.79
N GLN A 203 8.15 -18.25 24.91
CA GLN A 203 9.11 -18.61 25.96
C GLN A 203 10.41 -17.81 25.85
N LEU A 204 10.97 -17.67 24.64
CA LEU A 204 12.18 -16.87 24.39
C LEU A 204 11.99 -15.39 24.77
N PHE A 205 10.84 -14.81 24.46
CA PHE A 205 10.51 -13.43 24.89
C PHE A 205 10.37 -13.33 26.40
N THR A 206 9.82 -14.35 27.07
CA THR A 206 9.67 -14.38 28.54
C THR A 206 11.03 -14.45 29.22
N GLU A 207 11.92 -15.33 28.77
CA GLU A 207 13.27 -15.47 29.27
C GLU A 207 14.13 -14.21 29.06
N ALA A 208 13.87 -13.47 27.97
CA ALA A 208 14.49 -12.19 27.68
C ALA A 208 13.86 -10.99 28.44
N GLY A 209 12.82 -11.19 29.26
CA GLY A 209 12.09 -10.12 29.95
C GLY A 209 11.27 -9.21 29.02
N LYS A 210 10.88 -9.70 27.84
CA LYS A 210 10.19 -8.95 26.76
C LYS A 210 8.81 -9.50 26.41
N LEU A 211 8.09 -10.04 27.40
CA LEU A 211 6.77 -10.65 27.17
C LEU A 211 5.76 -9.65 26.60
N SER A 212 5.86 -8.37 26.94
CA SER A 212 5.03 -7.30 26.34
C SER A 212 5.26 -7.17 24.83
N ASP A 213 6.50 -7.32 24.37
CA ASP A 213 6.82 -7.29 22.94
C ASP A 213 6.16 -8.46 22.21
N TYR A 214 6.19 -9.66 22.81
CA TYR A 214 5.48 -10.82 22.27
C TYR A 214 3.98 -10.58 22.15
N THR A 215 3.33 -10.09 23.20
CA THR A 215 1.88 -9.83 23.19
C THR A 215 1.48 -8.85 22.09
N ASN A 216 2.34 -7.85 21.84
CA ASN A 216 2.12 -6.88 20.76
C ASN A 216 2.36 -7.44 19.34
N LEU A 217 2.97 -8.62 19.21
CA LEU A 217 3.38 -9.24 17.96
C LEU A 217 2.66 -10.56 17.67
N ALA A 218 1.86 -11.10 18.60
CA ALA A 218 1.31 -12.45 18.53
C ALA A 218 0.56 -12.75 17.22
N ASP A 219 -0.22 -11.77 16.73
CA ASP A 219 -1.04 -11.89 15.52
C ASP A 219 -0.43 -11.18 14.30
N THR A 220 0.86 -10.83 14.35
CA THR A 220 1.54 -10.11 13.28
C THR A 220 2.56 -11.01 12.60
N PRO A 221 2.53 -11.20 11.27
CA PRO A 221 3.54 -11.99 10.57
C PRO A 221 4.96 -11.49 10.86
N ALA A 222 5.81 -12.35 11.41
CA ALA A 222 7.16 -11.98 11.82
C ALA A 222 8.20 -12.21 10.72
N ILE A 223 8.01 -13.25 9.92
CA ILE A 223 8.81 -13.61 8.76
C ILE A 223 7.91 -13.94 7.57
N TYR A 224 8.49 -14.04 6.40
CA TYR A 224 7.84 -14.66 5.24
C TYR A 224 8.72 -15.80 4.71
N LEU A 225 8.07 -16.83 4.16
CA LEU A 225 8.71 -17.93 3.46
C LEU A 225 8.07 -18.06 2.08
N LEU A 226 8.91 -18.15 1.05
CA LEU A 226 8.50 -18.30 -0.35
C LEU A 226 9.08 -19.59 -0.90
N LYS A 227 8.22 -20.45 -1.43
CA LYS A 227 8.63 -21.62 -2.20
C LYS A 227 8.35 -21.36 -3.68
N PHE A 228 9.39 -21.32 -4.47
CA PHE A 228 9.32 -21.19 -5.92
C PHE A 228 9.74 -22.49 -6.59
N GLN A 229 9.28 -22.67 -7.83
CA GLN A 229 9.74 -23.71 -8.75
C GLN A 229 10.26 -23.05 -10.03
N ARG A 230 11.46 -23.46 -10.48
CA ARG A 230 11.98 -23.04 -11.78
C ARG A 230 11.14 -23.64 -12.90
N LEU A 231 10.71 -22.81 -13.86
CA LEU A 231 9.93 -23.25 -15.02
C LEU A 231 10.79 -24.08 -16.00
N THR A 232 10.20 -25.11 -16.56
CA THR A 232 10.83 -25.97 -17.56
C THR A 232 10.93 -25.34 -18.94
N ASN A 233 10.07 -24.36 -19.24
CA ASN A 233 10.05 -23.65 -20.52
C ASN A 233 9.74 -22.15 -20.30
N PRO A 234 10.70 -21.24 -20.49
CA PRO A 234 10.52 -19.79 -20.29
C PRO A 234 9.48 -19.16 -21.24
N SER A 235 9.22 -19.74 -22.38
CA SER A 235 8.25 -19.22 -23.37
C SER A 235 6.78 -19.37 -22.94
N SER A 236 6.49 -20.09 -21.86
CA SER A 236 5.15 -20.23 -21.30
C SER A 236 4.73 -19.06 -20.39
N LEU A 237 5.60 -18.09 -20.18
CA LEU A 237 5.37 -16.94 -19.27
C LEU A 237 4.26 -15.97 -19.69
N ASN A 238 3.89 -15.94 -20.99
CA ASN A 238 2.96 -14.90 -21.48
C ASN A 238 1.46 -15.19 -21.29
N ARG A 239 1.07 -16.37 -20.78
CA ARG A 239 -0.37 -16.68 -20.55
C ARG A 239 -0.72 -17.28 -19.17
N SER A 240 0.23 -17.88 -18.47
CA SER A 240 -0.07 -18.64 -17.23
C SER A 240 0.47 -17.98 -15.94
N GLY A 241 1.50 -17.16 -16.02
CA GLY A 241 2.15 -16.57 -14.85
C GLY A 241 1.28 -15.56 -14.10
N SER A 242 0.55 -14.71 -14.80
CA SER A 242 -0.33 -13.71 -14.18
C SER A 242 -1.57 -14.34 -13.52
N VAL A 243 -2.09 -15.43 -14.09
CA VAL A 243 -3.28 -16.13 -13.58
C VAL A 243 -2.95 -16.97 -12.34
N LEU A 244 -1.75 -17.56 -12.26
CA LEU A 244 -1.34 -18.39 -11.11
C LEU A 244 -0.82 -17.56 -9.94
N LEU A 245 -0.17 -16.42 -10.20
CA LEU A 245 0.13 -15.41 -9.16
C LEU A 245 -1.15 -14.91 -8.51
N GLN A 246 -2.17 -14.59 -9.30
CA GLN A 246 -3.48 -14.19 -8.81
C GLN A 246 -4.21 -15.33 -8.06
N ARG A 247 -4.08 -16.60 -8.51
CA ARG A 247 -4.70 -17.76 -7.82
C ARG A 247 -3.99 -18.12 -6.52
N SER A 248 -2.66 -18.06 -6.47
CA SER A 248 -1.91 -18.38 -5.24
C SER A 248 -2.12 -17.33 -4.15
N MET A 249 -2.17 -16.05 -4.52
CA MET A 249 -2.53 -14.97 -3.57
C MET A 249 -3.99 -15.07 -3.09
N LYS A 250 -4.91 -15.57 -3.94
CA LYS A 250 -6.32 -15.79 -3.56
C LYS A 250 -6.52 -16.90 -2.52
N ASN A 251 -5.74 -17.97 -2.56
CA ASN A 251 -5.98 -19.13 -1.71
C ASN A 251 -5.43 -19.01 -0.28
N HIS A 252 -4.52 -18.07 0.01
CA HIS A 252 -3.91 -17.92 1.33
C HIS A 252 -4.52 -16.81 2.20
N LEU A 253 -5.25 -15.85 1.60
CA LEU A 253 -5.95 -14.81 2.35
C LEU A 253 -7.35 -15.21 2.85
N TYR A 254 -7.84 -16.41 2.49
CA TYR A 254 -9.21 -16.85 2.78
C TYR A 254 -9.33 -18.20 3.51
N SER A 255 -8.23 -18.79 4.02
CA SER A 255 -8.29 -20.09 4.71
C SER A 255 -9.06 -20.04 6.04
N ASP A 256 -9.26 -18.87 6.64
CA ASP A 256 -9.99 -18.72 7.90
C ASP A 256 -11.48 -18.38 7.74
N PHE A 257 -11.97 -18.21 6.50
CA PHE A 257 -13.35 -17.79 6.23
C PHE A 257 -14.22 -18.79 5.43
N ALA A 258 -13.79 -20.03 5.22
CA ALA A 258 -14.55 -20.97 4.40
C ALA A 258 -14.58 -22.39 4.97
N ALA A 259 -15.24 -22.54 6.10
CA ALA A 259 -15.86 -23.82 6.48
C ALA A 259 -17.37 -23.68 6.26
N ASP A 260 -17.82 -23.85 5.07
CA ASP A 260 -19.12 -24.31 4.56
C ASP A 260 -19.63 -23.50 3.36
N ALA A 261 -19.24 -23.85 2.16
CA ALA A 261 -19.99 -23.63 0.89
C ALA A 261 -19.16 -24.07 -0.32
N SER A 262 -18.84 -25.35 -0.39
CA SER A 262 -18.15 -25.90 -1.55
C SER A 262 -19.09 -25.97 -2.76
N VAL A 263 -18.56 -25.58 -3.95
CA VAL A 263 -19.02 -25.84 -5.32
C VAL A 263 -19.87 -24.77 -6.00
N ARG A 264 -20.67 -23.95 -5.35
CA ARG A 264 -21.38 -22.83 -6.03
C ARG A 264 -20.61 -21.51 -6.08
N SER A 265 -19.45 -21.47 -5.42
CA SER A 265 -18.73 -20.22 -5.11
C SER A 265 -17.74 -19.74 -6.20
N SER A 266 -17.18 -20.61 -7.06
CA SER A 266 -16.17 -20.18 -8.03
C SER A 266 -16.76 -19.46 -9.25
N MET A 267 -17.87 -19.95 -9.81
CA MET A 267 -18.56 -19.28 -10.92
C MET A 267 -19.19 -17.95 -10.49
N ALA A 268 -19.73 -17.87 -9.27
CA ALA A 268 -20.28 -16.64 -8.72
C ALA A 268 -19.19 -15.60 -8.43
N ARG A 269 -18.00 -16.01 -7.96
CA ARG A 269 -16.87 -15.11 -7.71
C ARG A 269 -16.27 -14.53 -8.99
N ASP A 270 -16.15 -15.32 -10.05
CA ASP A 270 -15.67 -14.84 -11.36
C ASP A 270 -16.64 -13.84 -11.99
N LEU A 271 -17.94 -14.02 -11.80
CA LEU A 271 -18.96 -13.07 -12.24
C LEU A 271 -18.94 -11.77 -11.39
N LEU A 272 -18.65 -11.87 -10.10
CA LEU A 272 -18.57 -10.71 -9.19
C LEU A 272 -17.40 -9.79 -9.50
N ASN A 273 -16.32 -10.28 -10.11
CA ASN A 273 -15.07 -9.55 -10.34
C ASN A 273 -14.86 -9.06 -11.77
N LYS A 274 -15.73 -9.40 -12.71
CA LYS A 274 -15.63 -8.89 -14.10
C LYS A 274 -16.19 -7.48 -14.22
N PRO A 275 -15.53 -6.57 -14.98
CA PRO A 275 -16.13 -5.33 -15.41
C PRO A 275 -17.46 -5.63 -16.14
N CYS A 276 -18.47 -4.83 -15.87
CA CYS A 276 -19.75 -5.00 -16.53
C CYS A 276 -19.75 -4.26 -17.87
N ASP A 277 -20.04 -4.97 -18.95
CA ASP A 277 -20.32 -4.33 -20.23
C ASP A 277 -21.72 -3.73 -20.11
N VAL A 278 -21.83 -2.39 -20.21
CA VAL A 278 -23.06 -1.66 -19.95
C VAL A 278 -23.13 -0.37 -20.76
N ARG A 279 -24.32 -0.01 -21.20
CA ARG A 279 -24.63 1.28 -21.80
C ARG A 279 -25.38 2.14 -20.80
N LEU A 280 -24.85 3.35 -20.56
CA LEU A 280 -25.49 4.39 -19.76
C LEU A 280 -26.27 5.30 -20.69
N THR A 281 -27.56 5.45 -20.45
CA THR A 281 -28.46 6.22 -21.34
C THR A 281 -29.19 7.31 -20.57
N ASN A 282 -29.68 8.29 -21.29
CA ASN A 282 -30.48 9.40 -20.77
C ASN A 282 -29.77 10.25 -19.72
N ALA A 283 -28.43 10.34 -19.78
CA ALA A 283 -27.62 11.21 -18.95
C ALA A 283 -26.61 11.96 -19.80
N ALA A 284 -26.46 13.25 -19.55
CA ALA A 284 -25.31 14.02 -20.02
C ALA A 284 -24.05 13.64 -19.22
N TRP A 285 -22.87 13.74 -19.84
CA TRP A 285 -21.60 13.50 -19.16
C TRP A 285 -20.62 14.66 -19.40
N ALA A 286 -19.83 14.99 -18.39
CA ALA A 286 -18.89 16.10 -18.40
C ALA A 286 -17.72 15.82 -19.35
N THR A 287 -17.52 16.68 -20.34
CA THR A 287 -16.33 16.67 -21.20
C THR A 287 -15.18 17.46 -20.58
N ASN A 288 -15.51 18.48 -19.79
CA ASN A 288 -14.62 19.34 -19.00
C ASN A 288 -15.45 20.09 -17.94
N ALA A 289 -14.85 21.04 -17.26
CA ALA A 289 -15.50 21.86 -16.22
C ALA A 289 -16.74 22.67 -16.70
N SER A 290 -16.85 22.94 -17.99
CA SER A 290 -17.84 23.88 -18.53
C SER A 290 -18.91 23.25 -19.45
N THR A 291 -18.64 22.04 -19.99
CA THR A 291 -19.45 21.49 -21.09
C THR A 291 -19.87 20.04 -20.82
N TRP A 292 -21.11 19.74 -21.24
CA TRP A 292 -21.70 18.41 -21.24
C TRP A 292 -21.77 17.81 -22.64
N SER A 293 -21.64 16.51 -22.75
CA SER A 293 -22.01 15.73 -23.93
C SER A 293 -23.29 14.96 -23.64
N ASN A 294 -24.21 14.94 -24.61
CA ASN A 294 -25.47 14.20 -24.52
C ASN A 294 -25.43 12.86 -25.28
N SER A 295 -24.25 12.46 -25.80
CA SER A 295 -24.11 11.16 -26.46
C SER A 295 -24.19 10.02 -25.46
N PRO A 296 -24.80 8.87 -25.83
CA PRO A 296 -24.80 7.70 -24.97
C PRO A 296 -23.38 7.24 -24.65
N LEU A 297 -23.14 6.83 -23.40
CA LEU A 297 -21.85 6.38 -22.93
C LEU A 297 -21.87 4.86 -22.78
N SER A 298 -20.99 4.17 -23.50
CA SER A 298 -20.85 2.72 -23.42
C SER A 298 -19.57 2.32 -22.71
N ILE A 299 -19.66 1.26 -21.90
CA ILE A 299 -18.54 0.68 -21.15
C ILE A 299 -18.34 -0.75 -21.61
N LEU A 300 -17.13 -1.09 -22.08
CA LEU A 300 -16.72 -2.44 -22.40
C LEU A 300 -15.41 -2.78 -21.70
N ARG A 301 -15.38 -3.88 -20.99
CA ARG A 301 -14.19 -4.38 -20.27
C ARG A 301 -13.55 -3.31 -19.34
N GLY A 302 -14.40 -2.46 -18.76
CA GLY A 302 -13.96 -1.40 -17.86
C GLY A 302 -13.45 -0.13 -18.51
N LEU A 303 -13.53 -0.03 -19.85
CA LEU A 303 -13.15 1.15 -20.62
C LEU A 303 -14.38 1.82 -21.24
N ILE A 304 -14.32 3.13 -21.35
CA ILE A 304 -15.30 3.92 -22.11
C ILE A 304 -15.04 3.71 -23.60
N VAL A 305 -16.07 3.39 -24.35
CA VAL A 305 -15.97 3.16 -25.80
C VAL A 305 -17.10 3.89 -26.54
N ASN A 306 -16.76 4.39 -27.72
CA ASN A 306 -17.76 4.96 -28.64
C ASN A 306 -18.44 3.83 -29.42
N ASP A 307 -19.67 4.07 -29.82
CA ASP A 307 -20.42 3.23 -30.78
C ASP A 307 -20.62 1.76 -30.43
N ALA A 308 -20.39 1.36 -29.15
CA ALA A 308 -20.69 0.04 -28.68
C ALA A 308 -22.13 -0.06 -28.15
N CYS A 309 -22.75 -1.22 -28.40
CA CYS A 309 -24.09 -1.53 -27.91
C CYS A 309 -24.06 -2.77 -27.00
N PRO A 310 -23.62 -2.63 -25.74
CA PRO A 310 -23.70 -3.74 -24.75
C PRO A 310 -25.15 -4.19 -24.58
N GLU A 311 -25.35 -5.48 -24.27
CA GLU A 311 -26.69 -6.03 -23.99
C GLU A 311 -27.37 -5.41 -22.77
N SER A 312 -26.59 -4.91 -21.81
CA SER A 312 -27.11 -4.28 -20.60
C SER A 312 -27.17 -2.77 -20.74
N THR A 313 -28.28 -2.22 -20.33
CA THR A 313 -28.49 -0.76 -20.31
C THR A 313 -28.92 -0.33 -18.90
N ILE A 314 -28.40 0.80 -18.45
CA ILE A 314 -28.85 1.49 -17.22
C ILE A 314 -29.41 2.83 -17.64
N ASP A 315 -30.68 3.06 -17.30
CA ASP A 315 -31.34 4.34 -17.52
C ASP A 315 -31.02 5.31 -16.39
N LEU A 316 -30.38 6.41 -16.73
CA LEU A 316 -29.96 7.48 -15.83
C LEU A 316 -30.77 8.77 -16.04
N THR A 317 -32.04 8.66 -16.47
CA THR A 317 -32.94 9.81 -16.59
C THR A 317 -33.00 10.61 -15.27
N GLY A 318 -32.71 11.92 -15.34
CA GLY A 318 -32.62 12.83 -14.19
C GLY A 318 -31.26 12.90 -13.51
N TYR A 319 -30.25 12.28 -14.13
CA TYR A 319 -28.88 12.30 -13.63
C TYR A 319 -27.89 12.79 -14.70
N VAL A 320 -26.74 13.27 -14.23
CA VAL A 320 -25.58 13.59 -15.07
C VAL A 320 -24.37 12.83 -14.56
N LEU A 321 -23.38 12.63 -15.45
CA LEU A 321 -22.16 11.89 -15.14
C LEU A 321 -20.97 12.85 -15.06
N LEU A 322 -20.24 12.75 -13.95
CA LEU A 322 -18.95 13.40 -13.74
C LEU A 322 -17.84 12.34 -13.72
N PRO A 323 -16.57 12.70 -13.99
CA PRO A 323 -15.45 11.82 -13.71
C PRO A 323 -15.45 11.39 -12.25
N GLY A 324 -15.05 10.15 -11.97
CA GLY A 324 -14.77 9.71 -10.61
C GLY A 324 -13.68 10.59 -9.99
N LEU A 325 -13.92 11.07 -8.77
CA LEU A 325 -13.01 12.00 -8.11
C LEU A 325 -11.70 11.31 -7.74
N ILE A 326 -10.61 12.08 -7.69
CA ILE A 326 -9.28 11.65 -7.27
C ILE A 326 -8.93 12.37 -5.96
N ASN A 327 -8.76 11.61 -4.90
CA ASN A 327 -8.25 12.11 -3.63
C ASN A 327 -6.72 12.02 -3.63
N ALA A 328 -6.05 13.16 -3.75
CA ALA A 328 -4.61 13.20 -3.95
C ALA A 328 -3.80 12.86 -2.68
N HIS A 329 -4.42 12.90 -1.50
CA HIS A 329 -3.78 12.59 -0.21
C HIS A 329 -4.80 12.12 0.82
N ASP A 330 -4.58 10.94 1.40
CA ASP A 330 -5.43 10.34 2.43
C ASP A 330 -4.63 9.32 3.25
N HIS A 331 -5.04 9.12 4.49
CA HIS A 331 -4.58 8.05 5.39
C HIS A 331 -5.75 7.10 5.69
N LEU A 332 -5.98 6.13 4.82
CA LEU A 332 -7.17 5.25 4.82
C LEU A 332 -7.44 4.54 6.16
N GLU A 333 -6.37 4.14 6.87
CA GLU A 333 -6.47 3.39 8.13
C GLU A 333 -7.06 4.19 9.29
N PHE A 334 -7.18 5.50 9.17
CA PHE A 334 -7.74 6.34 10.22
C PHE A 334 -9.21 6.69 10.01
N ALA A 335 -9.89 6.09 9.03
CA ALA A 335 -11.27 6.41 8.67
C ALA A 335 -12.29 6.31 9.81
N LEU A 336 -12.05 5.41 10.77
CA LEU A 336 -12.92 5.20 11.94
C LEU A 336 -12.54 6.07 13.16
N PHE A 337 -11.43 6.83 13.08
CA PHE A 337 -11.00 7.66 14.19
C PHE A 337 -11.81 8.96 14.26
N PRO A 338 -12.04 9.48 15.45
CA PRO A 338 -12.53 10.84 15.63
C PRO A 338 -11.41 11.86 15.40
N ASN A 339 -11.77 13.13 15.32
CA ASN A 339 -10.77 14.19 15.37
C ASN A 339 -10.00 14.15 16.70
N LEU A 340 -8.68 14.28 16.62
CA LEU A 340 -7.78 14.28 17.77
C LEU A 340 -7.05 15.63 17.86
N GLY A 341 -7.56 16.52 18.67
CA GLY A 341 -7.02 17.85 18.89
C GLY A 341 -7.04 18.24 20.35
N ARG A 342 -6.67 19.47 20.62
CA ARG A 342 -6.77 20.09 21.94
C ARG A 342 -8.22 20.31 22.35
N VAL A 343 -8.45 20.42 23.64
CA VAL A 343 -9.78 20.74 24.19
C VAL A 343 -10.20 22.14 23.74
N SER A 344 -11.50 22.31 23.50
CA SER A 344 -12.06 23.60 23.09
C SER A 344 -11.63 24.73 24.03
N GLY A 345 -11.18 25.87 23.46
CA GLY A 345 -10.68 27.03 24.19
C GLY A 345 -9.16 27.06 24.42
N GLN A 346 -8.45 26.00 24.06
CA GLN A 346 -6.98 26.03 24.00
C GLN A 346 -6.49 26.68 22.71
N PRO A 347 -5.26 27.28 22.69
CA PRO A 347 -4.69 27.84 21.48
C PRO A 347 -4.46 26.73 20.42
N PRO A 348 -4.50 27.06 19.12
CA PRO A 348 -4.16 26.12 18.07
C PRO A 348 -2.71 25.64 18.21
N PHE A 349 -2.37 24.55 17.51
CA PHE A 349 -0.99 24.08 17.40
C PHE A 349 -0.16 25.05 16.56
N HIS A 350 1.16 25.01 16.71
CA HIS A 350 2.07 25.81 15.89
C HIS A 350 2.52 25.04 14.66
N ASN A 351 2.65 23.72 14.76
CA ASN A 351 3.04 22.82 13.67
C ASN A 351 2.56 21.38 13.92
N ALA A 352 2.61 20.55 12.87
CA ALA A 352 2.20 19.15 12.93
C ALA A 352 3.06 18.30 13.89
N THR A 353 4.31 18.63 14.11
CA THR A 353 5.19 17.90 15.04
C THR A 353 4.74 18.09 16.49
N GLU A 354 4.32 19.30 16.85
CA GLU A 354 3.72 19.60 18.16
C GLU A 354 2.43 18.78 18.34
N TRP A 355 1.53 18.82 17.35
CA TRP A 355 0.31 18.00 17.35
C TRP A 355 0.59 16.51 17.53
N ALA A 356 1.45 15.93 16.69
CA ALA A 356 1.76 14.50 16.73
C ALA A 356 2.35 14.05 18.07
N THR A 357 3.12 14.92 18.74
CA THR A 357 3.67 14.65 20.07
C THR A 357 2.59 14.69 21.14
N GLU A 358 1.72 15.70 21.09
CA GLU A 358 0.75 15.98 22.15
C GLU A 358 -0.46 15.01 22.13
N ILE A 359 -0.94 14.60 20.94
CA ILE A 359 -2.13 13.73 20.84
C ILE A 359 -1.91 12.36 21.47
N HIS A 360 -0.70 11.83 21.48
CA HIS A 360 -0.41 10.55 22.13
C HIS A 360 -0.55 10.63 23.66
N GLN A 361 -0.40 11.81 24.24
CA GLN A 361 -0.62 12.03 25.66
C GLN A 361 -2.10 12.33 25.97
N LEU A 362 -2.72 13.19 25.14
CA LEU A 362 -4.09 13.65 25.35
C LEU A 362 -5.14 12.56 25.05
N HIS A 363 -4.86 11.70 24.05
CA HIS A 363 -5.85 10.76 23.48
C HIS A 363 -5.37 9.31 23.50
N THR A 364 -4.46 8.93 24.41
CA THR A 364 -3.87 7.59 24.53
C THR A 364 -4.91 6.47 24.49
N GLU A 365 -5.99 6.61 25.27
CA GLU A 365 -7.04 5.59 25.35
C GLU A 365 -7.82 5.47 24.02
N THR A 366 -8.22 6.60 23.43
CA THR A 366 -8.90 6.64 22.13
C THR A 366 -8.05 6.01 21.03
N ILE A 367 -6.80 6.41 20.95
CA ILE A 367 -5.86 5.86 19.96
C ILE A 367 -5.69 4.36 20.14
N SER A 368 -5.41 3.92 21.38
CA SER A 368 -5.21 2.50 21.69
C SER A 368 -6.44 1.66 21.36
N ARG A 369 -7.65 2.17 21.67
CA ARG A 369 -8.91 1.49 21.36
C ARG A 369 -9.11 1.34 19.85
N HIS A 370 -8.98 2.41 19.07
CA HIS A 370 -9.20 2.35 17.61
C HIS A 370 -8.15 1.49 16.88
N LEU A 371 -6.93 1.44 17.40
CA LEU A 371 -5.89 0.56 16.86
C LEU A 371 -6.16 -0.94 17.09
N GLN A 372 -7.06 -1.32 17.99
CA GLN A 372 -7.51 -2.71 18.18
C GLN A 372 -8.43 -3.19 17.06
N VAL A 373 -9.06 -2.28 16.30
CA VAL A 373 -9.76 -2.66 15.07
C VAL A 373 -8.70 -3.14 14.04
N PRO A 374 -8.86 -4.33 13.46
CA PRO A 374 -7.87 -4.89 12.54
C PRO A 374 -7.53 -3.92 11.40
N LEU A 375 -6.25 -3.82 11.04
CA LEU A 375 -5.78 -2.86 10.03
C LEU A 375 -6.52 -3.01 8.70
N HIS A 376 -6.72 -4.26 8.22
CA HIS A 376 -7.44 -4.51 6.97
C HIS A 376 -8.88 -3.95 7.03
N THR A 377 -9.56 -4.09 8.18
CA THR A 377 -10.92 -3.56 8.41
C THR A 377 -10.91 -2.03 8.35
N ARG A 378 -9.94 -1.38 9.00
CA ARG A 378 -9.78 0.08 8.97
C ARG A 378 -9.52 0.59 7.55
N LEU A 379 -8.68 -0.09 6.77
CA LEU A 379 -8.41 0.23 5.37
C LEU A 379 -9.66 0.11 4.49
N TRP A 380 -10.48 -0.94 4.69
CA TRP A 380 -11.75 -1.09 3.98
C TRP A 380 -12.73 0.04 4.30
N TRP A 381 -12.82 0.44 5.57
CA TRP A 381 -13.64 1.59 5.96
C TRP A 381 -13.12 2.89 5.34
N GLY A 382 -11.80 3.07 5.21
CA GLY A 382 -11.21 4.18 4.47
C GLY A 382 -11.60 4.21 2.99
N ALA A 383 -11.61 3.05 2.35
CA ALA A 383 -12.08 2.93 0.97
C ALA A 383 -13.58 3.25 0.84
N ILE A 384 -14.42 2.75 1.77
CA ILE A 384 -15.86 3.03 1.80
C ILE A 384 -16.12 4.53 2.00
N ARG A 385 -15.38 5.20 2.90
CA ARG A 385 -15.45 6.66 3.11
C ARG A 385 -15.23 7.41 1.79
N ASN A 386 -14.18 7.05 1.08
CA ASN A 386 -13.85 7.65 -0.22
C ASN A 386 -14.93 7.38 -1.28
N LEU A 387 -15.42 6.15 -1.39
CA LEU A 387 -16.49 5.83 -2.35
C LEU A 387 -17.78 6.60 -2.07
N LEU A 388 -18.17 6.75 -0.81
CA LEU A 388 -19.38 7.49 -0.43
C LEU A 388 -19.28 8.98 -0.76
N SER A 389 -18.06 9.52 -0.92
CA SER A 389 -17.82 10.88 -1.40
C SER A 389 -17.54 10.97 -2.91
N GLY A 390 -17.76 9.88 -3.67
CA GLY A 390 -17.57 9.87 -5.13
C GLY A 390 -16.12 9.70 -5.59
N VAL A 391 -15.21 9.45 -4.67
CA VAL A 391 -13.80 9.19 -4.99
C VAL A 391 -13.65 7.78 -5.54
N THR A 392 -12.99 7.66 -6.69
CA THR A 392 -12.67 6.37 -7.34
C THR A 392 -11.20 6.01 -7.23
N THR A 393 -10.34 7.00 -7.00
CA THR A 393 -8.89 6.82 -6.87
C THR A 393 -8.34 7.63 -5.72
N VAL A 394 -7.50 7.00 -4.89
CA VAL A 394 -6.89 7.62 -3.70
C VAL A 394 -5.39 7.42 -3.68
N CYS A 395 -4.65 8.46 -3.33
CA CYS A 395 -3.23 8.37 -2.98
C CYS A 395 -3.10 8.20 -1.47
N HIS A 396 -2.83 6.97 -1.04
CA HIS A 396 -2.70 6.61 0.37
C HIS A 396 -1.28 6.87 0.85
N HIS A 397 -1.10 7.78 1.81
CA HIS A 397 0.21 8.26 2.27
C HIS A 397 0.71 7.50 3.50
N ASN A 398 0.75 6.19 3.41
CA ASN A 398 1.35 5.28 4.38
C ASN A 398 1.85 4.03 3.67
N PRO A 399 2.58 3.12 4.35
CA PRO A 399 3.05 1.89 3.73
C PRO A 399 1.91 1.11 3.06
N ILE A 400 2.11 0.71 1.81
CA ILE A 400 1.11 -0.05 1.06
C ILE A 400 0.91 -1.42 1.71
N HIS A 401 -0.25 -1.62 2.28
CA HIS A 401 -0.68 -2.91 2.83
C HIS A 401 -1.20 -3.84 1.72
N SER A 402 -1.03 -5.15 1.87
CA SER A 402 -1.48 -6.12 0.86
C SER A 402 -2.98 -6.04 0.54
N ALA A 403 -3.81 -5.71 1.52
CA ALA A 403 -5.24 -5.49 1.33
C ALA A 403 -5.58 -4.39 0.32
N LEU A 404 -4.69 -3.41 0.13
CA LEU A 404 -4.90 -2.30 -0.81
C LEU A 404 -4.69 -2.68 -2.29
N THR A 405 -4.06 -3.83 -2.54
CA THR A 405 -3.67 -4.28 -3.88
C THR A 405 -4.47 -5.47 -4.39
N VAL A 406 -5.41 -5.98 -3.59
CA VAL A 406 -6.29 -7.09 -4.02
C VAL A 406 -7.36 -6.57 -4.99
N SER A 407 -7.76 -7.42 -5.93
CA SER A 407 -8.76 -7.08 -6.97
C SER A 407 -10.15 -6.75 -6.41
N GLU A 408 -10.43 -7.20 -5.20
CA GLU A 408 -11.68 -7.00 -4.49
C GLU A 408 -11.73 -5.67 -3.73
N PHE A 409 -10.57 -5.02 -3.52
CA PHE A 409 -10.54 -3.74 -2.81
C PHE A 409 -11.36 -2.71 -3.58
N PRO A 410 -12.28 -2.00 -2.92
CA PRO A 410 -13.39 -1.37 -3.62
C PRO A 410 -13.03 -0.04 -4.30
N ILE A 411 -11.83 0.49 -4.06
CA ILE A 411 -11.32 1.74 -4.64
C ILE A 411 -9.95 1.50 -5.25
N ARG A 412 -9.55 2.32 -6.25
CA ARG A 412 -8.18 2.28 -6.76
C ARG A 412 -7.24 3.02 -5.82
N VAL A 413 -6.13 2.36 -5.45
CA VAL A 413 -5.05 2.98 -4.68
C VAL A 413 -3.87 3.24 -5.60
N VAL A 414 -3.31 4.44 -5.55
CA VAL A 414 -2.06 4.79 -6.25
C VAL A 414 -0.92 4.04 -5.58
N THR A 415 -0.13 3.30 -6.36
CA THR A 415 0.96 2.47 -5.83
C THR A 415 2.32 2.85 -6.38
N ASN A 416 2.38 3.68 -7.43
CA ASN A 416 3.63 4.05 -8.10
C ASN A 416 4.03 5.47 -7.72
N PHE A 417 4.54 5.64 -6.51
CA PHE A 417 5.09 6.90 -6.01
C PHE A 417 6.13 6.64 -4.91
N GLY A 418 7.06 7.58 -4.73
CA GLY A 418 7.90 7.67 -3.54
C GLY A 418 7.23 8.52 -2.49
N TRP A 419 7.53 8.28 -1.23
CA TRP A 419 6.97 9.10 -0.15
C TRP A 419 7.88 9.13 1.07
N ALA A 420 7.73 10.20 1.82
CA ALA A 420 8.28 10.36 3.15
C ALA A 420 7.25 11.05 4.04
N HIS A 421 7.30 10.82 5.34
CA HIS A 421 6.34 11.50 6.23
C HIS A 421 6.59 13.01 6.18
N SER A 422 7.68 13.48 6.77
CA SER A 422 8.09 14.89 6.77
C SER A 422 9.57 15.02 7.11
N LEU A 423 10.14 16.23 6.99
CA LEU A 423 11.50 16.52 7.39
C LEU A 423 11.77 16.18 8.88
N ALA A 424 10.79 16.39 9.75
CA ALA A 424 10.95 16.17 11.19
C ALA A 424 11.00 14.67 11.55
N PHE A 425 10.35 13.81 10.79
CA PHE A 425 10.20 12.38 11.11
C PHE A 425 11.11 11.46 10.29
N GLU A 426 11.75 11.96 9.23
CA GLU A 426 12.57 11.14 8.33
C GLU A 426 14.04 11.56 8.35
N SER A 427 14.87 10.71 8.92
CA SER A 427 16.34 10.94 8.92
C SER A 427 17.00 10.59 7.58
N ASP A 428 16.31 9.88 6.68
CA ASP A 428 16.83 9.38 5.40
C ASP A 428 16.07 9.94 4.17
N LEU A 429 15.53 11.16 4.29
CA LEU A 429 14.68 11.80 3.30
C LEU A 429 15.29 11.79 1.88
N VAL A 430 16.58 12.15 1.75
CA VAL A 430 17.29 12.15 0.46
C VAL A 430 17.38 10.74 -0.14
N ALA A 431 17.61 9.73 0.69
CA ALA A 431 17.65 8.34 0.22
C ALA A 431 16.28 7.87 -0.27
N ARG A 432 15.20 8.24 0.41
CA ARG A 432 13.82 7.96 -0.02
C ARG A 432 13.48 8.66 -1.33
N TYR A 433 13.84 9.94 -1.46
CA TYR A 433 13.68 10.67 -2.71
C TYR A 433 14.43 9.98 -3.86
N ASN A 434 15.70 9.64 -3.68
CA ASN A 434 16.51 8.97 -4.69
C ASN A 434 16.03 7.55 -5.04
N SER A 435 15.31 6.89 -4.15
CA SER A 435 14.73 5.55 -4.37
C SER A 435 13.35 5.59 -5.04
N THR A 436 12.81 6.77 -5.26
CA THR A 436 11.51 6.94 -5.95
C THR A 436 11.61 6.38 -7.38
N PRO A 437 10.65 5.56 -7.83
CA PRO A 437 10.68 5.02 -9.17
C PRO A 437 10.75 6.13 -10.23
N PRO A 438 11.59 5.99 -11.28
CA PRO A 438 11.71 7.02 -12.32
C PRO A 438 10.37 7.39 -12.94
N GLY A 439 10.11 8.68 -13.06
CA GLY A 439 8.86 9.21 -13.61
C GLY A 439 7.67 9.17 -12.65
N SER A 440 7.87 8.78 -11.40
CA SER A 440 6.83 8.77 -10.36
C SER A 440 6.95 10.00 -9.46
N PRO A 441 5.86 10.49 -8.84
CA PRO A 441 5.93 11.59 -7.89
C PRO A 441 6.58 11.13 -6.57
N PHE A 442 7.25 12.07 -5.88
CA PHE A 442 7.69 11.96 -4.50
C PHE A 442 6.85 12.87 -3.61
N ILE A 443 6.14 12.32 -2.65
CA ILE A 443 5.16 13.02 -1.83
C ILE A 443 5.68 13.15 -0.40
N VAL A 444 5.62 14.38 0.17
CA VAL A 444 6.11 14.67 1.52
C VAL A 444 5.28 15.78 2.17
N HIS A 445 4.95 15.64 3.47
CA HIS A 445 4.37 16.74 4.24
C HIS A 445 5.42 17.82 4.45
N ALA A 446 5.07 19.06 4.13
CA ALA A 446 5.96 20.19 4.32
C ALA A 446 5.19 21.49 4.49
N ALA A 447 5.80 22.43 5.21
CA ALA A 447 5.22 23.72 5.56
C ALA A 447 3.86 23.57 6.27
N GLU A 448 3.73 22.54 7.10
CA GLU A 448 2.52 22.20 7.85
C GLU A 448 2.54 22.85 9.23
N GLY A 449 2.24 24.14 9.27
CA GLY A 449 2.24 24.94 10.50
C GLY A 449 2.21 26.43 10.24
N THR A 450 2.32 27.20 11.31
CA THR A 450 2.28 28.67 11.31
C THR A 450 3.55 29.29 11.87
N ASP A 451 4.50 28.47 12.29
CA ASP A 451 5.75 28.89 12.90
C ASP A 451 6.92 29.02 11.89
N TYR A 452 8.04 29.54 12.38
CA TYR A 452 9.26 29.71 11.59
C TYR A 452 9.84 28.38 11.10
N GLN A 453 9.72 27.32 11.91
CA GLN A 453 10.25 26.00 11.55
C GLN A 453 9.53 25.46 10.30
N SER A 454 8.20 25.44 10.31
CA SER A 454 7.41 25.03 9.18
C SER A 454 7.67 25.89 7.93
N ALA A 455 7.80 27.21 8.11
CA ALA A 455 8.12 28.12 7.01
C ALA A 455 9.51 27.85 6.40
N ASN A 456 10.47 27.35 7.18
CA ASN A 456 11.83 27.07 6.71
C ASN A 456 11.98 25.72 5.98
N GLU A 457 11.03 24.80 6.11
CA GLU A 457 11.10 23.45 5.53
C GLU A 457 11.27 23.48 4.01
N THR A 458 10.59 24.37 3.32
CA THR A 458 10.74 24.52 1.85
C THR A 458 12.15 24.90 1.44
N ALA A 459 12.82 25.80 2.20
CA ALA A 459 14.20 26.17 1.94
C ALA A 459 15.17 25.01 2.21
N GLU A 460 14.88 24.19 3.21
CA GLU A 460 15.69 23.01 3.51
C GLU A 460 15.51 21.93 2.42
N LEU A 461 14.30 21.70 1.91
CA LEU A 461 14.06 20.80 0.78
C LEU A 461 14.78 21.25 -0.50
N ASP A 462 14.84 22.57 -0.78
CA ASP A 462 15.60 23.12 -1.91
C ASP A 462 17.10 22.91 -1.70
N ARG A 463 17.63 23.15 -0.48
CA ARG A 463 19.03 22.88 -0.14
C ARG A 463 19.42 21.41 -0.28
N LEU A 464 18.50 20.50 -0.02
CA LEU A 464 18.68 19.06 -0.20
C LEU A 464 18.52 18.60 -1.66
N ASN A 465 18.22 19.51 -2.59
CA ASN A 465 17.92 19.24 -4.00
C ASN A 465 16.76 18.25 -4.19
N ILE A 466 15.72 18.38 -3.35
CA ILE A 466 14.51 17.54 -3.42
C ILE A 466 13.37 18.29 -4.14
N LEU A 467 13.42 19.63 -4.25
CA LEU A 467 12.40 20.38 -4.97
C LEU A 467 12.63 20.33 -6.48
N ASP A 468 11.73 19.62 -7.17
CA ASP A 468 11.67 19.53 -8.63
C ASP A 468 10.24 19.22 -9.11
N ASP A 469 10.08 18.92 -10.39
CA ASP A 469 8.79 18.60 -11.02
C ASP A 469 8.21 17.23 -10.61
N HIS A 470 9.00 16.39 -9.92
CA HIS A 470 8.56 15.13 -9.31
C HIS A 470 8.05 15.32 -7.89
N THR A 471 8.48 16.36 -7.21
CA THR A 471 8.15 16.60 -5.80
C THR A 471 6.76 17.16 -5.64
N VAL A 472 6.06 16.63 -4.65
CA VAL A 472 4.71 17.04 -4.26
C VAL A 472 4.69 17.30 -2.76
N LEU A 473 4.48 18.53 -2.37
CA LEU A 473 4.32 18.92 -0.98
C LEU A 473 2.87 18.75 -0.53
N VAL A 474 2.64 18.30 0.70
CA VAL A 474 1.29 18.26 1.30
C VAL A 474 1.17 19.37 2.33
N HIS A 475 0.00 19.98 2.40
CA HIS A 475 -0.42 21.13 3.22
C HIS A 475 0.07 22.50 2.73
N GLY A 476 1.35 22.80 2.82
CA GLY A 476 1.91 24.07 2.35
C GLY A 476 1.40 25.33 3.07
N LEU A 477 0.87 25.24 4.29
CA LEU A 477 0.24 26.34 5.00
C LEU A 477 1.20 27.51 5.27
N ALA A 478 2.46 27.20 5.64
CA ALA A 478 3.47 28.20 5.96
C ALA A 478 4.18 28.80 4.73
N LEU A 479 3.73 28.48 3.52
CA LEU A 479 4.31 29.02 2.27
C LEU A 479 4.15 30.54 2.20
N THR A 480 5.23 31.22 1.80
CA THR A 480 5.25 32.64 1.45
C THR A 480 5.21 32.83 -0.06
N SER A 481 4.90 34.04 -0.54
CA SER A 481 4.88 34.34 -1.98
C SER A 481 6.22 34.05 -2.68
N ARG A 482 7.36 34.25 -1.98
CA ARG A 482 8.69 33.91 -2.48
C ARG A 482 8.87 32.39 -2.66
N GLN A 483 8.39 31.61 -1.70
CA GLN A 483 8.47 30.16 -1.78
C GLN A 483 7.53 29.60 -2.84
N VAL A 484 6.33 30.14 -2.98
CA VAL A 484 5.42 29.78 -4.08
C VAL A 484 6.08 30.05 -5.44
N ALA A 485 6.75 31.19 -5.60
CA ALA A 485 7.50 31.48 -6.84
C ALA A 485 8.62 30.44 -7.09
N LEU A 486 9.34 30.03 -6.03
CA LEU A 486 10.36 28.96 -6.11
C LEU A 486 9.74 27.61 -6.49
N LEU A 487 8.61 27.21 -5.88
CA LEU A 487 7.94 25.96 -6.23
C LEU A 487 7.50 25.94 -7.70
N ASN A 488 6.95 27.04 -8.20
CA ASN A 488 6.56 27.17 -9.61
C ASN A 488 7.79 27.07 -10.54
N GLU A 489 8.90 27.76 -10.21
CA GLU A 489 10.16 27.67 -10.95
C GLU A 489 10.69 26.22 -11.01
N ARG A 490 10.62 25.48 -9.92
CA ARG A 490 11.03 24.08 -9.81
C ARG A 490 10.01 23.09 -10.42
N GLY A 491 8.81 23.54 -10.70
CA GLY A 491 7.70 22.68 -11.13
C GLY A 491 7.13 21.80 -10.01
N THR A 492 7.42 22.12 -8.75
CA THR A 492 6.95 21.39 -7.58
C THR A 492 5.45 21.59 -7.37
N ALA A 493 4.71 20.53 -7.07
CA ALA A 493 3.27 20.56 -6.84
C ALA A 493 2.92 20.67 -5.34
N VAL A 494 1.69 21.13 -5.07
CA VAL A 494 1.16 21.20 -3.69
C VAL A 494 -0.20 20.49 -3.63
N ILE A 495 -0.38 19.58 -2.69
CA ILE A 495 -1.66 19.00 -2.31
C ILE A 495 -2.20 19.78 -1.11
N LEU A 496 -3.37 20.35 -1.28
CA LEU A 496 -4.04 21.17 -0.28
C LEU A 496 -4.94 20.30 0.60
N CYS A 497 -4.91 20.52 1.92
CA CYS A 497 -5.78 19.88 2.90
C CYS A 497 -6.37 20.97 3.83
N PRO A 498 -7.26 21.83 3.30
CA PRO A 498 -7.70 23.02 4.00
C PRO A 498 -8.45 22.75 5.31
N THR A 499 -9.25 21.69 5.43
CA THR A 499 -9.96 21.39 6.69
C THR A 499 -9.01 20.92 7.78
N SER A 500 -7.98 20.15 7.44
CA SER A 500 -6.92 19.74 8.36
C SER A 500 -6.15 20.98 8.88
N ASN A 501 -5.74 21.86 7.98
CA ASN A 501 -5.09 23.12 8.36
C ASN A 501 -5.98 23.99 9.27
N GLN A 502 -7.27 24.08 8.96
CA GLN A 502 -8.24 24.83 9.78
C GLN A 502 -8.40 24.22 11.17
N PHE A 503 -8.46 22.90 11.27
CA PHE A 503 -8.62 22.19 12.55
C PHE A 503 -7.37 22.35 13.45
N LEU A 504 -6.18 22.16 12.89
CA LEU A 504 -4.94 22.18 13.65
C LEU A 504 -4.49 23.59 14.01
N PHE A 505 -4.56 24.50 13.03
CA PHE A 505 -3.90 25.80 13.09
C PHE A 505 -4.87 26.99 13.08
N ASN A 506 -6.17 26.73 12.98
CA ASN A 506 -7.21 27.75 12.81
C ASN A 506 -6.92 28.71 11.63
N GLN A 507 -6.24 28.21 10.60
CA GLN A 507 -5.81 28.96 9.42
C GLN A 507 -5.88 28.06 8.18
N THR A 508 -6.03 28.71 7.01
CA THR A 508 -5.86 28.09 5.69
C THR A 508 -4.95 28.99 4.84
N LEU A 509 -4.43 28.46 3.72
CA LEU A 509 -3.69 29.29 2.77
C LEU A 509 -4.54 30.50 2.34
N SER A 510 -3.91 31.67 2.18
CA SER A 510 -4.63 32.84 1.64
C SER A 510 -5.06 32.61 0.18
N ALA A 511 -6.13 33.26 -0.24
CA ALA A 511 -6.64 33.17 -1.61
C ALA A 511 -5.57 33.54 -2.65
N ASP A 512 -4.75 34.56 -2.36
CA ASP A 512 -3.69 35.02 -3.26
C ASP A 512 -2.58 33.98 -3.42
N LEU A 513 -2.12 33.35 -2.34
CA LEU A 513 -1.12 32.28 -2.39
C LEU A 513 -1.67 31.04 -3.10
N LEU A 514 -2.91 30.69 -2.79
CA LEU A 514 -3.57 29.55 -3.43
C LEU A 514 -3.75 29.78 -4.93
N ALA A 515 -4.11 30.99 -5.36
CA ALA A 515 -4.18 31.34 -6.77
C ALA A 515 -2.81 31.27 -7.46
N ALA A 516 -1.75 31.72 -6.78
CA ALA A 516 -0.39 31.76 -7.30
C ALA A 516 0.28 30.40 -7.48
N ILE A 517 -0.12 29.35 -6.75
CA ILE A 517 0.41 28.00 -6.92
C ILE A 517 -0.09 27.44 -8.26
N GLU A 518 0.82 27.13 -9.20
CA GLU A 518 0.47 26.64 -10.54
C GLU A 518 0.02 25.17 -10.52
N ARG A 519 0.78 24.31 -9.86
CA ARG A 519 0.51 22.86 -9.78
C ARG A 519 -0.05 22.50 -8.41
N LYS A 520 -1.34 22.31 -8.34
CA LYS A 520 -2.05 22.02 -7.08
C LYS A 520 -3.14 20.98 -7.25
N ALA A 521 -3.44 20.22 -6.20
CA ALA A 521 -4.55 19.28 -6.11
C ALA A 521 -5.17 19.33 -4.72
N LEU A 522 -6.29 18.65 -4.52
CA LEU A 522 -6.97 18.55 -3.24
C LEU A 522 -6.82 17.13 -2.66
N GLY A 523 -6.56 17.04 -1.37
CA GLY A 523 -6.53 15.81 -0.58
C GLY A 523 -7.36 15.95 0.68
N SER A 524 -7.93 14.86 1.17
CA SER A 524 -8.80 14.90 2.37
C SER A 524 -8.04 14.73 3.67
N ASP A 525 -6.75 14.37 3.60
CA ASP A 525 -5.99 13.96 4.78
C ASP A 525 -6.73 12.86 5.59
N SER A 526 -6.49 12.76 6.88
CA SER A 526 -7.14 11.78 7.74
C SER A 526 -8.24 12.42 8.60
N PRO A 527 -9.26 11.64 9.00
CA PRO A 527 -10.23 12.11 10.01
C PRO A 527 -9.64 12.48 11.36
N LEU A 528 -8.37 12.17 11.61
CA LEU A 528 -7.69 12.63 12.82
C LEU A 528 -7.67 14.17 12.92
N THR A 529 -7.52 14.83 11.79
CA THR A 529 -7.33 16.28 11.68
C THR A 529 -8.30 16.97 10.71
N ALA A 530 -8.91 16.23 9.78
CA ALA A 530 -9.79 16.78 8.76
C ALA A 530 -11.28 16.67 9.12
N SER A 531 -12.13 17.45 8.46
CA SER A 531 -13.57 17.48 8.75
C SER A 531 -14.32 16.23 8.32
N GLY A 532 -13.78 15.41 7.42
CA GLY A 532 -14.48 14.21 7.01
C GLY A 532 -13.97 13.56 5.73
N ASP A 533 -14.29 14.10 4.57
CA ASP A 533 -13.97 13.51 3.28
C ASP A 533 -13.62 14.59 2.23
N LEU A 534 -13.35 14.18 0.99
CA LEU A 534 -12.95 15.10 -0.09
C LEU A 534 -14.03 16.15 -0.42
N LEU A 535 -15.30 15.84 -0.20
CA LEU A 535 -16.39 16.82 -0.44
C LEU A 535 -16.39 17.92 0.63
N ASP A 536 -16.00 17.62 1.86
CA ASP A 536 -15.84 18.61 2.92
C ASP A 536 -14.68 19.56 2.60
N GLU A 537 -13.60 19.08 1.97
CA GLU A 537 -12.50 19.92 1.47
C GLU A 537 -12.97 20.86 0.34
N ILE A 538 -13.78 20.36 -0.61
CA ILE A 538 -14.39 21.17 -1.65
C ILE A 538 -15.26 22.29 -1.05
N GLN A 539 -16.08 21.96 -0.05
CA GLN A 539 -16.92 22.94 0.62
C GLN A 539 -16.11 23.98 1.39
N CYS A 540 -15.02 23.56 2.05
CA CYS A 540 -14.11 24.46 2.75
C CYS A 540 -13.49 25.49 1.78
N LEU A 541 -12.98 25.06 0.63
CA LEU A 541 -12.44 25.94 -0.39
C LEU A 541 -13.50 26.91 -0.94
N ARG A 542 -14.68 26.40 -1.24
CA ARG A 542 -15.78 27.22 -1.76
C ARG A 542 -16.23 28.31 -0.78
N THR A 543 -16.21 28.01 0.53
CA THR A 543 -16.75 28.91 1.56
C THR A 543 -15.71 29.94 1.99
N ASN A 544 -14.45 29.52 2.13
CA ASN A 544 -13.40 30.35 2.72
C ASN A 544 -12.55 31.10 1.67
N HIS A 545 -12.68 30.72 0.39
CA HIS A 545 -11.87 31.30 -0.69
C HIS A 545 -12.76 31.63 -1.89
N ALA A 546 -12.58 32.79 -2.48
CA ALA A 546 -13.25 33.19 -3.71
C ALA A 546 -12.58 32.51 -4.94
N ILE A 547 -12.53 31.18 -4.95
CA ILE A 547 -11.91 30.39 -6.03
C ILE A 547 -12.95 30.13 -7.12
N ASP A 548 -12.50 30.20 -8.38
CA ASP A 548 -13.31 29.79 -9.51
C ASP A 548 -13.69 28.31 -9.38
N ILE A 549 -14.96 28.01 -9.52
CA ILE A 549 -15.50 26.66 -9.45
C ILE A 549 -14.91 25.72 -10.51
N ALA A 550 -14.47 26.25 -11.66
CA ALA A 550 -13.76 25.48 -12.67
C ALA A 550 -12.40 24.97 -12.13
N VAL A 551 -11.70 25.79 -11.33
CA VAL A 551 -10.46 25.37 -10.66
C VAL A 551 -10.79 24.30 -9.63
N ILE A 552 -11.87 24.43 -8.84
CA ILE A 552 -12.28 23.38 -7.88
C ILE A 552 -12.54 22.04 -8.60
N TYR A 553 -13.20 22.08 -9.75
CA TYR A 553 -13.40 20.88 -10.58
C TYR A 553 -12.07 20.21 -10.95
N ASP A 554 -11.11 21.00 -11.42
CA ASP A 554 -9.81 20.49 -11.83
C ASP A 554 -8.98 19.98 -10.65
N LEU A 555 -9.10 20.58 -9.45
CA LEU A 555 -8.38 20.15 -8.23
C LEU A 555 -8.70 18.72 -7.79
N VAL A 556 -9.81 18.13 -8.19
CA VAL A 556 -10.24 16.78 -7.81
C VAL A 556 -10.38 15.84 -9.03
N THR A 557 -10.01 16.31 -10.22
CA THR A 557 -10.10 15.54 -11.48
C THR A 557 -8.78 15.56 -12.25
N THR A 558 -8.56 16.55 -13.11
CA THR A 558 -7.43 16.61 -14.04
C THR A 558 -6.10 16.95 -13.36
N HIS A 559 -6.09 17.84 -12.39
CA HIS A 559 -4.87 18.25 -11.69
C HIS A 559 -4.24 17.11 -10.88
N PRO A 560 -4.97 16.37 -9.99
CA PRO A 560 -4.38 15.25 -9.30
C PRO A 560 -3.93 14.13 -10.25
N ALA A 561 -4.64 13.88 -11.36
CA ALA A 561 -4.20 12.93 -12.37
C ALA A 561 -2.83 13.31 -12.96
N ALA A 562 -2.63 14.60 -13.27
CA ALA A 562 -1.37 15.12 -13.78
C ALA A 562 -0.24 15.07 -12.73
N ILE A 563 -0.53 15.49 -11.48
CA ILE A 563 0.45 15.51 -10.37
C ILE A 563 0.87 14.10 -9.97
N LEU A 564 -0.06 13.16 -9.90
CA LEU A 564 0.18 11.74 -9.62
C LEU A 564 0.71 10.98 -10.85
N ARG A 565 0.93 11.68 -11.98
CA ARG A 565 1.53 11.17 -13.20
C ARG A 565 0.78 9.99 -13.81
N PHE A 566 -0.54 10.05 -13.83
CA PHE A 566 -1.36 9.06 -14.50
C PHE A 566 -1.15 9.12 -16.01
N ARG A 567 -1.17 7.96 -16.64
CA ARG A 567 -1.20 7.89 -18.10
C ARG A 567 -2.54 8.41 -18.62
N HIS A 568 -2.56 8.86 -19.85
CA HIS A 568 -3.80 9.29 -20.48
C HIS A 568 -4.89 8.22 -20.37
N GLY A 569 -6.06 8.60 -19.87
CA GLY A 569 -7.19 7.70 -19.68
C GLY A 569 -7.19 6.88 -18.38
N GLU A 570 -6.22 7.04 -17.48
CA GLU A 570 -6.20 6.32 -16.19
C GLU A 570 -7.07 6.96 -15.10
N GLY A 571 -7.63 8.14 -15.33
CA GLY A 571 -8.53 8.85 -14.41
C GLY A 571 -8.64 10.34 -14.72
N GLY A 572 -9.53 11.03 -14.01
CA GLY A 572 -9.70 12.49 -14.06
C GLY A 572 -10.48 13.02 -15.24
N CYS A 573 -10.87 12.20 -16.21
CA CYS A 573 -11.68 12.64 -17.35
C CYS A 573 -12.58 11.53 -17.88
N ILE A 574 -13.61 11.91 -18.62
CA ILE A 574 -14.48 11.01 -19.39
C ILE A 574 -14.13 11.18 -20.86
N SER A 575 -13.53 10.15 -21.46
CA SER A 575 -13.19 10.14 -22.88
C SER A 575 -13.12 8.70 -23.42
N SER A 576 -13.25 8.54 -24.73
CA SER A 576 -13.10 7.20 -25.35
C SER A 576 -11.71 6.64 -25.10
N GLY A 577 -11.63 5.36 -24.72
CA GLY A 577 -10.41 4.66 -24.32
C GLY A 577 -10.02 4.86 -22.86
N SER A 578 -10.64 5.81 -22.14
CA SER A 578 -10.40 5.99 -20.72
C SER A 578 -11.05 4.89 -19.89
N ARG A 579 -10.53 4.67 -18.68
CA ARG A 579 -11.18 3.81 -17.68
C ARG A 579 -12.55 4.38 -17.32
N ALA A 580 -13.51 3.51 -17.14
CA ALA A 580 -14.86 3.90 -16.75
C ALA A 580 -14.94 4.13 -15.24
N ASP A 581 -14.30 5.20 -14.78
CA ASP A 581 -14.35 5.71 -13.42
C ASP A 581 -15.27 6.93 -13.41
N LEU A 582 -16.49 6.76 -12.91
CA LEU A 582 -17.59 7.71 -13.07
C LEU A 582 -18.39 7.85 -11.79
N ILE A 583 -18.97 9.03 -11.60
CA ILE A 583 -20.04 9.22 -10.62
C ILE A 583 -21.30 9.74 -11.31
N ALA A 584 -22.47 9.27 -10.89
CA ALA A 584 -23.75 9.85 -11.27
C ALA A 584 -24.30 10.68 -10.12
N VAL A 585 -24.75 11.88 -10.46
CA VAL A 585 -25.34 12.85 -9.53
C VAL A 585 -26.61 13.43 -10.12
N ARG A 586 -27.48 14.04 -9.35
CA ARG A 586 -28.68 14.68 -9.85
C ARG A 586 -28.33 15.78 -10.85
N ASP A 587 -29.09 15.85 -11.93
CA ASP A 587 -29.01 16.98 -12.86
C ASP A 587 -29.53 18.26 -12.20
N LEU A 588 -28.68 19.25 -12.08
CA LEU A 588 -29.00 20.55 -11.51
C LEU A 588 -29.22 21.62 -12.59
N GLU A 589 -29.26 21.24 -13.90
CA GLU A 589 -29.35 22.15 -15.04
C GLU A 589 -28.21 23.21 -15.03
N ALA A 590 -27.05 22.84 -14.53
CA ALA A 590 -25.89 23.70 -14.33
C ALA A 590 -24.67 23.18 -15.08
N THR A 591 -23.55 23.91 -15.09
CA THR A 591 -22.27 23.41 -15.66
C THR A 591 -21.70 22.27 -14.82
N PRO A 592 -20.82 21.41 -15.38
CA PRO A 592 -20.15 20.35 -14.62
C PRO A 592 -19.44 20.85 -13.37
N ALA A 593 -18.72 21.97 -13.47
CA ALA A 593 -18.03 22.56 -12.33
C ALA A 593 -19.00 23.05 -11.25
N HIS A 594 -20.12 23.65 -11.63
CA HIS A 594 -21.13 24.10 -10.68
C HIS A 594 -21.79 22.92 -9.97
N THR A 595 -22.14 21.87 -10.73
CA THR A 595 -22.70 20.63 -10.18
C THR A 595 -21.72 19.98 -9.19
N LEU A 596 -20.43 19.86 -9.56
CA LEU A 596 -19.41 19.27 -8.70
C LEU A 596 -19.19 20.10 -7.42
N ALA A 597 -19.11 21.43 -7.53
CA ALA A 597 -18.86 22.30 -6.38
C ALA A 597 -20.00 22.29 -5.34
N GLN A 598 -21.20 21.82 -5.70
CA GLN A 598 -22.34 21.69 -4.80
C GLN A 598 -22.50 20.26 -4.23
N LEU A 599 -21.64 19.32 -4.58
CA LEU A 599 -21.77 17.94 -4.11
C LEU A 599 -21.67 17.85 -2.58
N SER A 600 -22.50 16.98 -2.07
CA SER A 600 -22.43 16.43 -0.72
C SER A 600 -22.51 14.90 -0.82
N PHE A 601 -22.15 14.18 0.24
CA PHE A 601 -22.27 12.72 0.25
C PHE A 601 -23.70 12.23 -0.06
N ALA A 602 -24.72 13.01 0.31
CA ALA A 602 -26.11 12.71 -0.02
C ALA A 602 -26.41 12.82 -1.52
N GLY A 603 -25.64 13.61 -2.26
CA GLY A 603 -25.78 13.80 -3.71
C GLY A 603 -25.06 12.75 -4.56
N ILE A 604 -24.22 11.91 -3.98
CA ILE A 604 -23.56 10.82 -4.72
C ILE A 604 -24.56 9.66 -4.90
N GLU A 605 -25.04 9.49 -6.12
CA GLU A 605 -26.11 8.55 -6.43
C GLU A 605 -25.58 7.22 -6.99
N LEU A 606 -24.49 7.25 -7.77
CA LEU A 606 -23.83 6.07 -8.30
C LEU A 606 -22.31 6.30 -8.35
N VAL A 607 -21.54 5.27 -8.03
CA VAL A 607 -20.08 5.26 -8.25
C VAL A 607 -19.72 4.03 -9.08
N VAL A 608 -19.04 4.27 -10.20
CA VAL A 608 -18.52 3.25 -11.10
C VAL A 608 -17.00 3.30 -11.09
N LEU A 609 -16.35 2.17 -10.84
CA LEU A 609 -14.90 2.03 -10.87
C LEU A 609 -14.51 0.95 -11.89
N GLY A 610 -13.77 1.32 -12.93
CA GLY A 610 -13.38 0.39 -14.00
C GLY A 610 -14.57 -0.35 -14.61
N GLY A 611 -15.70 0.34 -14.80
CA GLY A 611 -16.93 -0.22 -15.32
C GLY A 611 -17.74 -1.08 -14.34
N ARG A 612 -17.36 -1.10 -13.07
CA ARG A 612 -18.04 -1.88 -12.03
C ARG A 612 -18.72 -0.95 -11.03
N ILE A 613 -19.99 -1.19 -10.75
CA ILE A 613 -20.74 -0.39 -9.79
C ILE A 613 -20.25 -0.72 -8.38
N GLN A 614 -19.77 0.30 -7.67
CA GLN A 614 -19.27 0.22 -6.31
C GLN A 614 -20.26 0.77 -5.27
N VAL A 615 -20.99 1.84 -5.64
CA VAL A 615 -22.02 2.44 -4.81
C VAL A 615 -23.25 2.72 -5.64
N ALA A 616 -24.44 2.56 -5.05
CA ALA A 616 -25.69 3.02 -5.63
C ALA A 616 -26.62 3.56 -4.52
N SER A 617 -27.39 4.63 -4.81
CA SER A 617 -28.52 5.04 -4.00
C SER A 617 -29.66 4.02 -4.09
N SER A 618 -30.65 4.10 -3.21
CA SER A 618 -31.82 3.20 -3.26
C SER A 618 -32.59 3.30 -4.58
N GLU A 619 -32.71 4.52 -5.13
CA GLU A 619 -33.40 4.76 -6.38
C GLU A 619 -32.64 4.11 -7.54
N LEU A 620 -31.34 4.39 -7.68
CA LEU A 620 -30.54 3.81 -8.78
C LEU A 620 -30.35 2.30 -8.58
N TYR A 621 -30.20 1.80 -7.35
CA TYR A 621 -30.16 0.37 -7.07
C TYR A 621 -31.40 -0.35 -7.64
N ALA A 622 -32.59 0.23 -7.48
CA ALA A 622 -33.83 -0.33 -8.03
C ALA A 622 -33.84 -0.37 -9.58
N ARG A 623 -33.16 0.57 -10.25
CA ARG A 623 -33.03 0.62 -11.72
C ARG A 623 -31.95 -0.30 -12.27
N LEU A 624 -31.00 -0.80 -11.43
CA LEU A 624 -29.92 -1.68 -11.88
C LEU A 624 -30.45 -3.04 -12.33
N PRO A 625 -29.98 -3.59 -13.46
CA PRO A 625 -30.15 -5.00 -13.78
C PRO A 625 -29.58 -5.91 -12.66
N GLU A 626 -30.18 -7.07 -12.45
CA GLU A 626 -29.84 -7.99 -11.36
C GLU A 626 -28.33 -8.29 -11.27
N ARG A 627 -27.68 -8.56 -12.40
CA ARG A 627 -26.24 -8.85 -12.47
C ARG A 627 -25.36 -7.73 -11.89
N HIS A 628 -25.82 -6.48 -11.95
CA HIS A 628 -25.09 -5.32 -11.43
C HIS A 628 -25.32 -5.10 -9.92
N ARG A 629 -26.41 -5.66 -9.37
CA ARG A 629 -26.73 -5.62 -7.93
C ARG A 629 -25.92 -6.65 -7.12
N LEU A 630 -25.44 -7.72 -7.77
CA LEU A 630 -24.69 -8.79 -7.10
C LEU A 630 -23.50 -8.20 -6.30
N GLY A 631 -23.42 -8.52 -5.01
CA GLY A 631 -22.36 -8.07 -4.09
C GLY A 631 -22.53 -6.67 -3.53
N LEU A 632 -23.54 -5.90 -3.95
CA LEU A 632 -23.92 -4.68 -3.28
C LEU A 632 -24.67 -5.00 -1.98
N ARG A 633 -24.33 -4.33 -0.88
CA ARG A 633 -24.91 -4.49 0.46
C ARG A 633 -25.36 -3.13 0.99
N ALA A 634 -26.50 -3.10 1.68
CA ALA A 634 -27.05 -1.87 2.22
C ALA A 634 -26.32 -1.43 3.50
N LEU A 635 -26.01 -0.15 3.58
CA LEU A 635 -25.64 0.54 4.80
C LEU A 635 -26.43 1.87 4.91
N GLN A 636 -26.55 2.37 6.10
CA GLN A 636 -27.11 3.70 6.36
C GLN A 636 -25.98 4.64 6.78
N ILE A 637 -25.93 5.84 6.18
CA ILE A 637 -25.03 6.92 6.57
C ILE A 637 -25.85 8.20 6.72
N GLU A 638 -25.81 8.83 7.91
CA GLU A 638 -26.59 10.04 8.21
C GLU A 638 -28.09 9.93 7.79
N GLY A 639 -28.68 8.75 7.97
CA GLY A 639 -30.06 8.49 7.57
C GLY A 639 -30.29 8.10 6.11
N PHE A 640 -29.28 8.26 5.23
CA PHE A 640 -29.39 7.86 3.81
C PHE A 640 -28.97 6.41 3.63
N THR A 641 -29.75 5.64 2.88
CA THR A 641 -29.38 4.28 2.47
C THR A 641 -28.49 4.32 1.24
N ARG A 642 -27.37 3.59 1.31
CA ARG A 642 -26.45 3.35 0.19
C ARG A 642 -26.18 1.86 0.06
N TYR A 643 -26.10 1.38 -1.17
CA TYR A 643 -25.70 0.01 -1.49
C TYR A 643 -24.25 0.04 -1.92
N VAL A 644 -23.38 -0.60 -1.13
CA VAL A 644 -21.92 -0.56 -1.34
C VAL A 644 -21.41 -1.97 -1.60
N ARG A 645 -20.48 -2.10 -2.54
CA ARG A 645 -19.80 -3.37 -2.85
C ARG A 645 -18.67 -3.60 -1.88
N ALA A 646 -18.99 -4.17 -0.74
CA ALA A 646 -18.06 -4.49 0.33
C ALA A 646 -18.60 -5.63 1.22
N PRO A 647 -17.75 -6.35 1.96
CA PRO A 647 -18.15 -7.35 2.95
C PRO A 647 -18.65 -6.68 4.23
N LEU A 648 -19.71 -5.85 4.11
CA LEU A 648 -20.21 -5.01 5.20
C LEU A 648 -20.50 -5.77 6.50
N PRO A 649 -21.14 -6.97 6.52
CA PRO A 649 -21.39 -7.70 7.76
C PRO A 649 -20.13 -7.93 8.57
N ASP A 650 -19.06 -8.42 7.94
CA ASP A 650 -17.79 -8.72 8.60
C ASP A 650 -17.07 -7.43 9.06
N LEU A 651 -17.12 -6.36 8.25
CA LEU A 651 -16.54 -5.08 8.59
C LEU A 651 -17.23 -4.42 9.80
N PHE A 652 -18.56 -4.48 9.84
CA PHE A 652 -19.32 -3.99 11.01
C PHE A 652 -19.03 -4.84 12.24
N GLU A 653 -19.08 -6.17 12.12
CA GLU A 653 -18.82 -7.06 13.26
C GLU A 653 -17.46 -6.76 13.90
N GLN A 654 -16.39 -6.72 13.11
CA GLN A 654 -15.03 -6.49 13.61
C GLN A 654 -14.85 -5.08 14.21
N ALA A 655 -15.46 -4.06 13.64
CA ALA A 655 -15.38 -2.71 14.18
C ALA A 655 -16.23 -2.54 15.44
N GLU A 656 -17.47 -3.08 15.45
CA GLU A 656 -18.39 -2.97 16.57
C GLU A 656 -17.96 -3.78 17.80
N GLN A 657 -17.24 -4.89 17.63
CA GLN A 657 -16.63 -5.64 18.73
C GLN A 657 -15.70 -4.77 19.58
N VAL A 658 -14.99 -3.84 18.94
CA VAL A 658 -14.01 -2.97 19.57
C VAL A 658 -14.63 -1.62 19.99
N LEU A 659 -15.31 -0.96 19.04
CA LEU A 659 -15.78 0.41 19.22
C LEU A 659 -17.17 0.50 19.84
N GLY A 660 -17.93 -0.59 19.84
CA GLY A 660 -19.30 -0.66 20.35
C GLY A 660 -20.34 -0.51 19.22
N ARG A 661 -21.49 -1.14 19.42
CA ARG A 661 -22.62 -1.06 18.47
C ARG A 661 -23.16 0.36 18.36
N ASN A 662 -23.52 0.77 17.15
CA ASN A 662 -24.08 2.09 16.82
C ASN A 662 -23.16 3.28 17.15
N HIS A 663 -21.85 3.06 17.20
CA HIS A 663 -20.84 4.11 17.45
C HIS A 663 -19.83 4.26 16.31
N LEU A 664 -20.14 3.71 15.14
CA LEU A 664 -19.23 3.84 14.00
C LEU A 664 -19.48 5.14 13.25
N CYS A 665 -18.40 5.91 13.04
CA CYS A 665 -18.41 7.11 12.24
C CYS A 665 -17.35 7.02 11.15
N LEU A 666 -17.65 7.57 9.97
CA LEU A 666 -16.71 7.73 8.87
C LEU A 666 -16.54 9.23 8.62
N GLY A 667 -15.41 9.79 9.01
CA GLY A 667 -15.19 11.23 8.87
C GLY A 667 -16.33 12.03 9.50
N ASN A 668 -16.60 11.79 10.78
CA ASN A 668 -17.68 12.40 11.57
C ASN A 668 -19.13 12.14 11.10
N LYS A 669 -19.34 11.24 10.15
CA LYS A 669 -20.67 10.83 9.66
C LYS A 669 -21.04 9.47 10.25
N GLU A 670 -22.18 9.38 10.95
CA GLU A 670 -22.64 8.13 11.55
C GLU A 670 -23.01 7.09 10.51
N VAL A 671 -22.50 5.86 10.68
CA VAL A 671 -22.85 4.73 9.82
C VAL A 671 -23.50 3.60 10.63
N ARG A 672 -24.50 2.96 10.04
CA ARG A 672 -25.25 1.86 10.65
C ARG A 672 -25.40 0.70 9.67
N HIS A 673 -25.32 -0.50 10.23
CA HIS A 673 -25.63 -1.71 9.46
C HIS A 673 -27.14 -1.81 9.24
N LEU A 674 -27.54 -2.04 8.00
CA LEU A 674 -28.91 -2.44 7.70
C LEU A 674 -28.94 -3.97 7.53
N PRO A 675 -29.70 -4.69 8.36
CA PRO A 675 -29.84 -6.14 8.18
C PRO A 675 -30.39 -6.42 6.78
N THR A 676 -29.81 -7.41 6.11
CA THR A 676 -30.33 -7.92 4.83
C THR A 676 -31.74 -8.48 5.09
N LEU A 677 -32.77 -7.89 4.49
CA LEU A 677 -34.12 -8.42 4.48
C LEU A 677 -34.17 -9.74 3.75
#